data_3d293c8400f3f73f0ca54de241f2ce5d
#
_entry.id   3d293c8400f3f73f0ca54de241f2ce5d
#
_cell.length_a   1.000
_cell.length_b   1.000
_cell.length_c   1.000
_cell.angle_alpha   90.00
_cell.angle_beta   90.00
_cell.angle_gamma   90.00
#
_symmetry.space_group_name_H-M   'P 1'
#
loop_
_entity.id
_entity.type
_entity.pdbx_description
1 polymer ?
#
loop_
_entity_poly.entity_id
_entity_poly.type
_entity_poly.pdbx_seq_one_letter_code
_entity_poly.pdbx_strand_id
1 'polypeptide(L)'
;VKSEGGRGRWRGTGSGGKQFRGAGAVGWYNAASLVLGWDSLVLNGTVTRVRFVNEQGDFSVFDVLLPDKTQATVSGPSVLVAQGLQVRVTGEWQDHPRYGKRFRAASVLVLPPSDLDGIVAYLKSGQIPGIGEKFAARIAAHFGPKLAWVLDNEPERLTEVPGIGKDRAAKVAQAWHSQVEERQTMVLLLDMGLTQNQASRAVRVYGHEAPAVVAADPYVLAEHVSGFGFLTADKIAKRAGITADSIIRQQAAVRHILLQASNFGHLFLPLEELASQVAVLTEQPEQLALDTVEKMAKDGKVVVETVFEGKIVFDIHLHKAEIQVANRVRQLAGIGVRPVEVTGEAVSRLAASQRAALQSIASSSMAVLTGGPGTGKTTVIGAILSLADQAGLKTALAAPTGRAAMRMKEATGREAKTLHRLLEFNPQNGRFMRDEHNPLDADWVVIDEASMLDIGLADHLLRAISPGTRLTFVGDADQLPPVGPGDPFRSLIASEVVPVARLTEVFRQEEGSEIVAAAHQVLKGRNIECGTDSGNRGPDELGDFYLVVREDAADLARMAEHLVAERIPARFGLDPLTDIQVLSPMRRSECGTDALNTALRQRLNPQAAKQPFPAVGDKVIQTKNNYDREVFNGDVGVVLNVSPEGTTVQFDDRIVFFEAGETDDLAPAYAITVHKSQGSEFPAVVICVHTSHYVMLRRNLLYTAITRGKKLVVVCTNQRALKIALSNYLVEPRNSMLVERLGGRGHVLKL
;
A
#
# COMPACT_ATOMS: atom_id res chain seq x y z
N VAL A 1 42.84 -41.47 21.81
CA VAL A 1 43.45 -41.48 23.16
C VAL A 1 42.33 -41.10 24.13
N LYS A 2 41.77 -42.07 24.78
CA LYS A 2 41.58 -42.35 26.24
C LYS A 2 41.48 -41.09 27.11
N SER A 3 40.62 -40.94 28.12
CA SER A 3 39.90 -41.90 28.96
C SER A 3 38.98 -41.13 29.93
N GLU A 4 37.90 -41.79 30.33
CA GLU A 4 37.37 -41.98 31.72
C GLU A 4 36.96 -40.72 32.51
N GLY A 5 35.87 -40.58 33.20
CA GLY A 5 34.94 -41.53 33.80
C GLY A 5 34.48 -40.91 35.09
N GLY A 6 33.22 -41.04 35.49
CA GLY A 6 32.79 -40.60 36.83
C GLY A 6 31.28 -40.58 37.03
N ARG A 7 30.69 -41.73 37.34
CA ARG A 7 29.35 -41.89 37.87
C ARG A 7 29.29 -41.49 39.36
N GLY A 8 28.26 -40.77 39.76
CA GLY A 8 27.91 -40.55 41.15
C GLY A 8 26.40 -40.53 41.33
N ARG A 9 25.87 -41.72 41.73
CA ARG A 9 24.50 -41.94 42.26
C ARG A 9 24.45 -41.44 43.72
N TRP A 10 23.37 -40.72 44.07
CA TRP A 10 22.85 -40.82 45.43
C TRP A 10 21.33 -40.96 45.43
N ARG A 11 20.90 -41.95 46.25
CA ARG A 11 19.51 -42.34 46.55
C ARG A 11 19.04 -41.68 47.83
N GLY A 12 17.78 -41.39 47.87
CA GLY A 12 16.84 -41.82 48.91
C GLY A 12 16.54 -40.86 50.04
N THR A 13 15.32 -40.72 50.18
CA THR A 13 14.33 -41.04 51.25
C THR A 13 13.82 -39.87 52.08
N GLY A 14 12.50 -39.84 52.24
CA GLY A 14 11.87 -39.53 53.51
C GLY A 14 10.72 -38.51 53.48
N SER A 15 9.52 -39.01 53.30
CA SER A 15 8.25 -38.68 53.95
C SER A 15 8.15 -37.50 54.93
N GLY A 16 7.09 -36.68 54.78
CA GLY A 16 6.62 -35.79 55.84
C GLY A 16 5.52 -34.86 55.36
N GLY A 17 4.28 -35.33 55.38
CA GLY A 17 3.10 -34.49 55.19
C GLY A 17 2.89 -33.52 56.33
N LYS A 18 2.53 -32.27 56.01
CA LYS A 18 1.72 -31.43 56.89
C LYS A 18 0.85 -30.51 56.05
N GLN A 19 -0.44 -30.67 56.28
CA GLN A 19 -1.47 -29.70 55.87
C GLN A 19 -1.20 -28.32 56.49
N PHE A 20 -1.28 -27.29 55.69
CA PHE A 20 -1.66 -25.97 56.17
C PHE A 20 -2.70 -25.37 55.25
N ARG A 21 -3.86 -25.08 55.90
CA ARG A 21 -4.95 -24.30 55.33
C ARG A 21 -4.59 -22.80 55.41
N GLY A 22 -4.89 -22.05 54.35
CA GLY A 22 -5.38 -20.67 54.36
C GLY A 22 -4.35 -19.61 54.57
N ALA A 23 -4.01 -18.89 53.48
CA ALA A 23 -3.81 -17.43 53.48
C ALA A 23 -3.61 -16.96 52.04
N GLY A 24 -4.46 -16.03 51.62
CA GLY A 24 -4.15 -14.81 50.87
C GLY A 24 -3.48 -14.93 49.51
N ALA A 25 -4.24 -14.60 48.50
CA ALA A 25 -3.78 -14.28 47.17
C ALA A 25 -2.85 -13.06 47.13
N VAL A 26 -1.56 -13.24 47.41
CA VAL A 26 -0.49 -12.28 47.11
C VAL A 26 0.78 -13.11 46.88
N GLY A 27 1.11 -13.46 45.68
CA GLY A 27 2.35 -14.19 45.45
C GLY A 27 2.57 -14.79 44.04
N TRP A 28 1.93 -14.26 42.99
CA TRP A 28 2.16 -14.77 41.64
C TRP A 28 2.72 -13.75 40.64
N TYR A 29 3.38 -12.69 41.09
CA TYR A 29 3.86 -11.61 40.23
C TYR A 29 5.39 -11.49 40.08
N ASN A 30 6.17 -12.51 40.48
CA ASN A 30 7.63 -12.46 40.37
C ASN A 30 8.26 -13.55 39.45
N ALA A 31 7.48 -14.25 38.64
CA ALA A 31 8.04 -15.27 37.75
C ALA A 31 8.24 -14.82 36.29
N ALA A 32 7.77 -13.63 35.90
CA ALA A 32 7.88 -13.12 34.53
C ALA A 32 9.21 -12.37 34.24
N SER A 33 10.04 -12.11 35.27
CA SER A 33 11.27 -11.31 35.11
C SER A 33 12.50 -12.14 34.69
N LEU A 34 12.41 -13.42 34.47
CA LEU A 34 13.57 -14.31 34.26
C LEU A 34 13.77 -14.80 32.83
N VAL A 35 12.97 -14.35 31.83
CA VAL A 35 13.06 -14.88 30.44
C VAL A 35 13.37 -13.79 29.39
N LEU A 36 13.37 -12.52 29.76
CA LEU A 36 13.76 -11.45 28.84
C LEU A 36 15.03 -10.78 29.40
N GLY A 37 16.18 -11.06 28.82
CA GLY A 37 17.47 -10.46 29.15
C GLY A 37 17.60 -8.99 28.72
N TRP A 38 16.71 -8.14 29.25
CA TRP A 38 16.77 -6.68 29.18
C TRP A 38 16.35 -6.17 30.55
N ASP A 39 17.15 -5.34 31.17
CA ASP A 39 16.81 -4.61 32.39
C ASP A 39 15.69 -3.59 32.09
N SER A 40 14.47 -4.05 31.86
CA SER A 40 13.34 -3.17 31.64
C SER A 40 12.85 -2.61 32.99
N LEU A 41 12.92 -1.30 33.15
CA LEU A 41 12.39 -0.59 34.32
C LEU A 41 10.87 -0.44 34.20
N VAL A 42 10.19 -0.47 35.34
CA VAL A 42 8.74 -0.26 35.42
C VAL A 42 8.49 1.06 36.15
N LEU A 43 7.79 1.98 35.48
CA LEU A 43 7.29 3.22 36.08
C LEU A 43 5.79 3.10 36.34
N ASN A 44 5.33 3.42 37.53
CA ASN A 44 3.91 3.58 37.84
C ASN A 44 3.66 5.05 38.20
N GLY A 45 2.57 5.62 37.67
CA GLY A 45 2.25 7.02 38.01
C GLY A 45 0.98 7.50 37.32
N THR A 46 0.66 8.77 37.52
CA THR A 46 -0.54 9.41 36.96
C THR A 46 -0.15 10.32 35.80
N VAL A 47 -0.86 10.24 34.69
CA VAL A 47 -0.65 11.10 33.52
C VAL A 47 -1.06 12.52 33.86
N THR A 48 -0.10 13.44 33.83
CA THR A 48 -0.34 14.86 34.14
C THR A 48 -0.66 15.67 32.89
N ARG A 49 -0.10 15.27 31.74
CA ARG A 49 -0.28 15.96 30.47
C ARG A 49 0.01 15.01 29.31
N VAL A 50 -0.85 14.99 28.30
CA VAL A 50 -0.57 14.40 27.01
C VAL A 50 0.01 15.48 26.10
N ARG A 51 1.22 15.27 25.60
CA ARG A 51 1.94 16.22 24.74
C ARG A 51 1.69 15.96 23.26
N PHE A 52 1.55 14.67 22.92
CA PHE A 52 1.39 14.23 21.54
C PHE A 52 0.73 12.84 21.52
N VAL A 53 -0.18 12.64 20.60
CA VAL A 53 -0.73 11.34 20.21
C VAL A 53 -0.66 11.31 18.69
N ASN A 54 -0.17 10.22 18.11
CA ASN A 54 -0.22 10.09 16.66
C ASN A 54 -1.66 9.78 16.23
N GLU A 55 -1.95 10.01 14.97
CA GLU A 55 -3.30 9.91 14.38
C GLU A 55 -3.87 8.49 14.41
N GLN A 56 -3.02 7.48 14.44
CA GLN A 56 -3.44 6.09 14.60
C GLN A 56 -3.78 5.74 16.06
N GLY A 57 -3.52 6.67 17.01
CA GLY A 57 -3.75 6.45 18.44
C GLY A 57 -2.89 5.35 19.05
N ASP A 58 -1.85 4.88 18.33
CA ASP A 58 -1.01 3.78 18.76
C ASP A 58 0.38 4.22 19.30
N PHE A 59 0.68 5.52 19.21
CA PHE A 59 1.90 6.12 19.77
C PHE A 59 1.58 7.45 20.46
N SER A 60 2.13 7.66 21.68
CA SER A 60 1.95 8.92 22.38
C SER A 60 3.22 9.38 23.09
N VAL A 61 3.26 10.69 23.38
CA VAL A 61 4.24 11.34 24.26
C VAL A 61 3.46 12.05 25.37
N PHE A 62 3.70 11.68 26.60
CA PHE A 62 2.97 12.20 27.75
C PHE A 62 3.86 12.29 29.00
N ASP A 63 3.45 13.12 29.96
CA ASP A 63 4.12 13.30 31.21
C ASP A 63 3.41 12.49 32.30
N VAL A 64 4.19 11.75 33.08
CA VAL A 64 3.73 10.92 34.20
C VAL A 64 4.31 11.47 35.51
N LEU A 65 3.45 11.74 36.47
CA LEU A 65 3.84 12.05 37.87
C LEU A 65 4.04 10.72 38.58
N LEU A 66 5.25 10.48 39.03
CA LEU A 66 5.62 9.29 39.80
C LEU A 66 5.23 9.43 41.28
N PRO A 67 5.16 8.33 42.08
CA PRO A 67 4.82 8.36 43.50
C PRO A 67 5.75 9.22 44.34
N ASP A 68 7.01 9.36 43.92
CA ASP A 68 8.02 10.22 44.55
C ASP A 68 7.87 11.72 44.20
N LYS A 69 6.79 12.10 43.51
CA LYS A 69 6.48 13.43 42.98
C LYS A 69 7.43 13.93 41.89
N THR A 70 8.30 13.09 41.34
CA THR A 70 9.08 13.44 40.17
C THR A 70 8.23 13.24 38.89
N GLN A 71 8.59 13.98 37.83
CA GLN A 71 7.88 13.91 36.55
C GLN A 71 8.77 13.25 35.52
N ALA A 72 8.22 12.24 34.82
CA ALA A 72 8.87 11.54 33.72
C ALA A 72 8.12 11.84 32.41
N THR A 73 8.86 12.23 31.36
CA THR A 73 8.29 12.28 30.04
C THR A 73 8.43 10.90 29.40
N VAL A 74 7.33 10.29 29.07
CA VAL A 74 7.22 8.95 28.45
C VAL A 74 6.94 9.11 26.96
N SER A 75 7.58 8.29 26.13
CA SER A 75 7.30 8.18 24.68
C SER A 75 7.23 6.71 24.28
N GLY A 76 6.19 6.31 23.57
CA GLY A 76 6.07 4.92 23.14
C GLY A 76 4.65 4.54 22.73
N PRO A 77 4.43 3.24 22.46
CA PRO A 77 3.13 2.74 22.08
C PRO A 77 2.16 2.93 23.23
N SER A 78 1.06 3.63 22.99
CA SER A 78 -0.03 3.73 23.96
C SER A 78 -1.35 3.96 23.24
N VAL A 79 -2.33 3.22 23.66
CA VAL A 79 -3.73 3.39 23.26
C VAL A 79 -4.44 4.06 24.42
N LEU A 80 -5.17 5.16 24.15
CA LEU A 80 -6.06 5.82 25.13
C LEU A 80 -5.38 6.42 26.37
N VAL A 81 -4.23 7.07 26.24
CA VAL A 81 -3.66 7.85 27.33
C VAL A 81 -4.36 9.21 27.44
N ALA A 82 -4.98 9.49 28.58
CA ALA A 82 -5.60 10.78 28.87
C ALA A 82 -5.09 11.34 30.20
N GLN A 83 -5.18 12.65 30.38
CA GLN A 83 -4.79 13.31 31.63
C GLN A 83 -5.60 12.77 32.81
N GLY A 84 -4.95 12.47 33.90
CA GLY A 84 -5.55 11.93 35.12
C GLY A 84 -5.60 10.41 35.21
N LEU A 85 -5.27 9.67 34.12
CA LEU A 85 -5.23 8.21 34.13
C LEU A 85 -3.96 7.70 34.87
N GLN A 86 -4.13 6.63 35.65
CA GLN A 86 -3.02 5.88 36.19
C GLN A 86 -2.45 4.93 35.14
N VAL A 87 -1.12 4.93 35.03
CA VAL A 87 -0.42 4.10 34.04
C VAL A 87 0.72 3.32 34.66
N ARG A 88 0.90 2.10 34.16
CA ARG A 88 2.12 1.31 34.36
C ARG A 88 2.88 1.29 33.03
N VAL A 89 4.08 1.78 33.04
CA VAL A 89 4.94 1.90 31.86
C VAL A 89 6.15 1.00 32.04
N THR A 90 6.38 0.09 31.13
CA THR A 90 7.58 -0.76 31.07
C THR A 90 8.48 -0.28 29.94
N GLY A 91 9.78 -0.07 30.21
CA GLY A 91 10.70 0.45 29.20
C GLY A 91 12.08 0.78 29.74
N GLU A 92 12.75 1.68 29.08
CA GLU A 92 14.13 2.10 29.40
C GLU A 92 14.28 3.63 29.32
N TRP A 93 15.23 4.17 30.08
CA TRP A 93 15.60 5.57 29.93
C TRP A 93 16.50 5.77 28.73
N GLN A 94 16.14 6.73 27.86
CA GLN A 94 16.89 7.10 26.66
C GLN A 94 17.17 8.60 26.66
N ASP A 95 18.41 8.99 26.35
CA ASP A 95 18.77 10.38 26.12
C ASP A 95 18.48 10.77 24.66
N HIS A 96 17.53 11.68 24.48
CA HIS A 96 17.19 12.18 23.14
C HIS A 96 17.99 13.45 22.85
N PRO A 97 18.72 13.55 21.72
CA PRO A 97 19.62 14.67 21.42
C PRO A 97 18.98 16.06 21.49
N ARG A 98 17.66 16.15 21.25
CA ARG A 98 16.92 17.41 21.18
C ARG A 98 16.01 17.68 22.39
N TYR A 99 15.62 16.64 23.13
CA TYR A 99 14.56 16.73 24.15
C TYR A 99 14.99 16.22 25.52
N GLY A 100 16.25 15.88 25.71
CA GLY A 100 16.79 15.39 26.96
C GLY A 100 16.35 13.97 27.34
N LYS A 101 16.49 13.65 28.62
CA LYS A 101 16.20 12.31 29.14
C LYS A 101 14.71 12.00 29.11
N ARG A 102 14.34 10.90 28.41
CA ARG A 102 12.96 10.42 28.30
C ARG A 102 12.89 8.94 28.62
N PHE A 103 11.73 8.50 29.05
CA PHE A 103 11.46 7.08 29.22
C PHE A 103 10.83 6.53 27.94
N ARG A 104 11.57 5.68 27.23
CA ARG A 104 11.07 4.99 26.05
C ARG A 104 10.27 3.78 26.51
N ALA A 105 8.95 3.86 26.38
CA ALA A 105 8.05 2.78 26.74
C ALA A 105 8.10 1.64 25.71
N ALA A 106 8.30 0.44 26.18
CA ALA A 106 8.03 -0.79 25.43
C ALA A 106 6.54 -1.15 25.50
N SER A 107 5.90 -0.88 26.66
CA SER A 107 4.46 -0.99 26.84
C SER A 107 3.93 0.04 27.82
N VAL A 108 2.69 0.48 27.61
CA VAL A 108 1.94 1.38 28.49
C VAL A 108 0.61 0.73 28.82
N LEU A 109 0.40 0.37 30.06
CA LEU A 109 -0.86 -0.20 30.55
C LEU A 109 -1.59 0.89 31.33
N VAL A 110 -2.76 1.29 30.87
CA VAL A 110 -3.66 2.14 31.65
C VAL A 110 -4.29 1.30 32.73
N LEU A 111 -4.01 1.64 33.99
CA LEU A 111 -4.59 0.95 35.14
C LEU A 111 -6.05 1.39 35.35
N PRO A 112 -6.93 0.48 35.77
CA PRO A 112 -8.30 0.87 36.11
C PRO A 112 -8.22 1.94 37.19
N PRO A 113 -9.00 3.01 37.09
CA PRO A 113 -9.07 3.98 38.19
C PRO A 113 -9.60 3.26 39.44
N SER A 114 -8.73 3.09 40.41
CA SER A 114 -9.03 2.42 41.66
C SER A 114 -9.58 3.39 42.71
N ASP A 115 -9.50 4.69 42.42
CA ASP A 115 -9.94 5.76 43.30
C ASP A 115 -10.98 6.67 42.61
N LEU A 116 -11.70 7.41 43.40
CA LEU A 116 -12.76 8.30 42.92
C LEU A 116 -12.23 9.36 41.95
N ASP A 117 -11.03 9.88 42.19
CA ASP A 117 -10.44 10.95 41.38
C ASP A 117 -10.10 10.44 39.96
N GLY A 118 -9.60 9.21 39.83
CA GLY A 118 -9.34 8.58 38.55
C GLY A 118 -10.61 8.29 37.73
N ILE A 119 -11.69 7.85 38.43
CA ILE A 119 -13.00 7.63 37.76
C ILE A 119 -13.58 8.94 37.26
N VAL A 120 -13.47 10.00 38.08
CA VAL A 120 -13.90 11.35 37.70
C VAL A 120 -13.09 11.89 36.52
N ALA A 121 -11.78 11.70 36.56
CA ALA A 121 -10.93 12.10 35.42
C ALA A 121 -11.31 11.37 34.14
N TYR A 122 -11.59 10.07 34.23
CA TYR A 122 -12.09 9.28 33.10
C TYR A 122 -13.43 9.79 32.57
N LEU A 123 -14.42 10.01 33.42
CA LEU A 123 -15.72 10.56 33.03
C LEU A 123 -15.62 11.96 32.39
N LYS A 124 -14.59 12.75 32.79
CA LYS A 124 -14.31 14.09 32.24
C LYS A 124 -13.56 14.05 30.89
N SER A 125 -12.93 12.95 30.54
CA SER A 125 -12.00 12.85 29.38
C SER A 125 -12.65 13.09 28.01
N GLY A 126 -13.99 13.22 27.93
CA GLY A 126 -14.73 13.39 26.69
C GLY A 126 -14.95 12.09 25.89
N GLN A 127 -14.45 10.95 26.36
CA GLN A 127 -14.62 9.64 25.71
C GLN A 127 -16.06 9.13 25.76
N ILE A 128 -16.89 9.68 26.67
CA ILE A 128 -18.30 9.30 26.77
C ILE A 128 -19.15 10.40 26.15
N PRO A 129 -19.80 10.19 25.01
CA PRO A 129 -20.65 11.18 24.37
C PRO A 129 -21.76 11.68 25.30
N GLY A 130 -21.84 12.99 25.51
CA GLY A 130 -22.87 13.61 26.34
C GLY A 130 -22.59 13.66 27.84
N ILE A 131 -21.41 13.22 28.30
CA ILE A 131 -20.89 13.40 29.66
C ILE A 131 -19.73 14.38 29.63
N GLY A 132 -19.99 15.60 30.00
CA GLY A 132 -18.95 16.62 30.21
C GLY A 132 -18.60 16.79 31.68
N GLU A 133 -17.68 17.71 31.95
CA GLU A 133 -17.11 17.98 33.29
C GLU A 133 -18.16 18.18 34.39
N LYS A 134 -19.28 18.90 34.06
CA LYS A 134 -20.37 19.17 35.00
C LYS A 134 -21.12 17.89 35.41
N PHE A 135 -21.35 16.97 34.48
CA PHE A 135 -22.04 15.71 34.78
C PHE A 135 -21.12 14.74 35.52
N ALA A 136 -19.85 14.64 35.12
CA ALA A 136 -18.86 13.83 35.83
C ALA A 136 -18.72 14.25 37.31
N ALA A 137 -18.66 15.55 37.60
CA ALA A 137 -18.60 16.06 38.95
C ALA A 137 -19.87 15.74 39.77
N ARG A 138 -21.06 15.80 39.15
CA ARG A 138 -22.34 15.44 39.82
C ARG A 138 -22.42 13.96 40.14
N ILE A 139 -22.03 13.09 39.20
CA ILE A 139 -21.98 11.64 39.41
C ILE A 139 -21.06 11.31 40.60
N ALA A 140 -19.86 11.89 40.61
CA ALA A 140 -18.90 11.69 41.66
C ALA A 140 -19.40 12.20 43.05
N ALA A 141 -20.05 13.36 43.09
CA ALA A 141 -20.62 13.92 44.30
C ALA A 141 -21.76 13.06 44.85
N HIS A 142 -22.56 12.43 43.99
CA HIS A 142 -23.71 11.60 44.36
C HIS A 142 -23.29 10.25 44.94
N PHE A 143 -22.38 9.54 44.26
CA PHE A 143 -22.02 8.17 44.63
C PHE A 143 -20.74 8.07 45.48
N GLY A 144 -19.88 9.09 45.47
CA GLY A 144 -18.62 9.11 46.22
C GLY A 144 -17.80 7.82 45.98
N PRO A 145 -17.22 7.23 47.06
CA PRO A 145 -16.38 6.03 46.92
C PRO A 145 -17.09 4.79 46.37
N LYS A 146 -18.43 4.80 46.30
CA LYS A 146 -19.21 3.68 45.75
C LYS A 146 -19.37 3.77 44.23
N LEU A 147 -18.85 4.80 43.57
CA LEU A 147 -19.06 5.05 42.14
C LEU A 147 -18.55 3.89 41.27
N ALA A 148 -17.37 3.35 41.56
CA ALA A 148 -16.83 2.18 40.83
C ALA A 148 -17.78 1.00 40.91
N TRP A 149 -18.23 0.68 42.10
CA TRP A 149 -19.14 -0.44 42.33
C TRP A 149 -20.49 -0.27 41.61
N VAL A 150 -21.03 0.98 41.63
CA VAL A 150 -22.29 1.31 40.89
C VAL A 150 -22.10 1.16 39.41
N LEU A 151 -20.98 1.64 38.84
CA LEU A 151 -20.69 1.49 37.40
C LEU A 151 -20.54 0.00 36.98
N ASP A 152 -19.98 -0.82 37.85
CA ASP A 152 -19.76 -2.24 37.57
C ASP A 152 -21.02 -3.09 37.76
N ASN A 153 -21.87 -2.80 38.79
CA ASN A 153 -22.92 -3.71 39.23
C ASN A 153 -24.34 -3.15 39.09
N GLU A 154 -24.55 -1.83 39.22
CA GLU A 154 -25.87 -1.19 39.23
C GLU A 154 -25.88 0.11 38.40
N PRO A 155 -25.47 0.08 37.10
CA PRO A 155 -25.33 1.31 36.29
C PRO A 155 -26.63 2.05 36.06
N GLU A 156 -27.79 1.41 36.18
CA GLU A 156 -29.11 2.04 36.11
C GLU A 156 -29.31 3.10 37.21
N ARG A 157 -28.61 2.98 38.35
CA ARG A 157 -28.64 3.96 39.44
C ARG A 157 -28.03 5.32 39.05
N LEU A 158 -27.29 5.40 37.96
CA LEU A 158 -26.85 6.69 37.42
C LEU A 158 -28.01 7.63 37.15
N THR A 159 -29.21 7.12 36.94
CA THR A 159 -30.42 7.90 36.79
C THR A 159 -30.86 8.63 38.06
N GLU A 160 -30.34 8.29 39.26
CA GLU A 160 -30.57 9.01 40.49
C GLU A 160 -29.90 10.41 40.46
N VAL A 161 -28.93 10.61 39.56
CA VAL A 161 -28.25 11.90 39.43
C VAL A 161 -29.08 12.89 38.63
N PRO A 162 -29.44 14.07 39.15
CA PRO A 162 -30.23 15.05 38.45
C PRO A 162 -29.66 15.43 37.07
N GLY A 163 -30.45 15.21 35.99
CA GLY A 163 -30.12 15.51 34.61
C GLY A 163 -29.45 14.32 33.85
N ILE A 164 -29.37 13.16 34.49
CA ILE A 164 -28.99 11.93 33.81
C ILE A 164 -30.23 11.06 33.60
N GLY A 165 -30.71 11.02 32.36
CA GLY A 165 -31.80 10.14 31.97
C GLY A 165 -31.29 8.73 31.60
N LYS A 166 -32.22 7.79 31.36
CA LYS A 166 -31.93 6.40 31.03
C LYS A 166 -30.96 6.23 29.89
N ASP A 167 -31.08 7.02 28.82
CA ASP A 167 -30.22 6.95 27.64
C ASP A 167 -28.76 7.34 27.95
N ARG A 168 -28.57 8.37 28.80
CA ARG A 168 -27.22 8.77 29.24
C ARG A 168 -26.62 7.76 30.20
N ALA A 169 -27.40 7.24 31.14
CA ALA A 169 -26.96 6.19 32.05
C ALA A 169 -26.51 4.94 31.28
N ALA A 170 -27.30 4.51 30.28
CA ALA A 170 -26.95 3.40 29.41
C ALA A 170 -25.65 3.66 28.62
N LYS A 171 -25.46 4.87 28.05
CA LYS A 171 -24.22 5.24 27.35
C LYS A 171 -22.99 5.23 28.25
N VAL A 172 -23.12 5.71 29.51
CA VAL A 172 -22.02 5.67 30.49
C VAL A 172 -21.68 4.22 30.84
N ALA A 173 -22.69 3.39 31.12
CA ALA A 173 -22.52 1.99 31.43
C ALA A 173 -21.87 1.23 30.26
N GLN A 174 -22.35 1.43 29.05
CA GLN A 174 -21.79 0.80 27.87
C GLN A 174 -20.33 1.21 27.65
N ALA A 175 -19.99 2.49 27.74
CA ALA A 175 -18.64 2.96 27.59
C ALA A 175 -17.70 2.44 28.68
N TRP A 176 -18.19 2.34 29.94
CA TRP A 176 -17.45 1.77 31.05
C TRP A 176 -17.16 0.28 30.86
N HIS A 177 -18.16 -0.52 30.49
CA HIS A 177 -18.03 -1.95 30.28
C HIS A 177 -17.17 -2.26 29.05
N SER A 178 -17.34 -1.54 27.92
CA SER A 178 -16.54 -1.73 26.72
C SER A 178 -15.05 -1.50 26.97
N GLN A 179 -14.69 -0.55 27.83
CA GLN A 179 -13.31 -0.34 28.21
C GLN A 179 -12.72 -1.43 29.12
N VAL A 180 -13.56 -2.04 29.98
CA VAL A 180 -13.11 -3.19 30.78
C VAL A 180 -12.85 -4.39 29.86
N GLU A 181 -13.74 -4.65 28.91
CA GLU A 181 -13.60 -5.72 27.92
C GLU A 181 -12.40 -5.48 26.99
N GLU A 182 -12.21 -4.26 26.50
CA GLU A 182 -11.07 -3.91 25.65
C GLU A 182 -9.74 -4.11 26.36
N ARG A 183 -9.65 -3.72 27.64
CA ARG A 183 -8.46 -3.94 28.47
C ARG A 183 -8.18 -5.42 28.71
N GLN A 184 -9.21 -6.22 29.01
CA GLN A 184 -9.06 -7.67 29.17
C GLN A 184 -8.57 -8.30 27.88
N THR A 185 -9.17 -7.91 26.75
CA THR A 185 -8.78 -8.35 25.41
C THR A 185 -7.31 -8.00 25.13
N MET A 186 -6.89 -6.77 25.43
CA MET A 186 -5.50 -6.32 25.26
C MET A 186 -4.53 -7.14 26.13
N VAL A 187 -4.84 -7.37 27.40
CA VAL A 187 -3.99 -8.17 28.30
C VAL A 187 -3.81 -9.59 27.77
N LEU A 188 -4.90 -10.24 27.35
CA LEU A 188 -4.84 -11.59 26.78
C LEU A 188 -3.97 -11.65 25.53
N LEU A 189 -4.09 -10.67 24.63
CA LEU A 189 -3.28 -10.60 23.42
C LEU A 189 -1.79 -10.35 23.71
N LEU A 190 -1.49 -9.51 24.72
CA LEU A 190 -0.11 -9.27 25.17
C LEU A 190 0.50 -10.54 25.79
N ASP A 191 -0.26 -11.30 26.57
CA ASP A 191 0.17 -12.59 27.13
C ASP A 191 0.44 -13.63 26.01
N MET A 192 -0.32 -13.58 24.91
CA MET A 192 -0.05 -14.40 23.71
C MET A 192 1.23 -13.96 22.98
N GLY A 193 1.85 -12.83 23.40
CA GLY A 193 3.13 -12.36 22.85
C GLY A 193 3.02 -11.33 21.74
N LEU A 194 1.84 -10.73 21.52
CA LEU A 194 1.70 -9.57 20.67
C LEU A 194 2.34 -8.35 21.35
N THR A 195 2.92 -7.46 20.56
CA THR A 195 3.25 -6.11 21.04
C THR A 195 1.97 -5.30 21.19
N GLN A 196 2.01 -4.21 21.95
CA GLN A 196 0.83 -3.36 22.15
C GLN A 196 0.23 -2.84 20.83
N ASN A 197 1.06 -2.38 19.89
CA ASN A 197 0.58 -1.95 18.56
C ASN A 197 -0.05 -3.09 17.77
N GLN A 198 0.50 -4.29 17.88
CA GLN A 198 -0.06 -5.48 17.25
C GLN A 198 -1.40 -5.86 17.86
N ALA A 199 -1.50 -5.86 19.18
CA ALA A 199 -2.73 -6.14 19.91
C ALA A 199 -3.82 -5.11 19.57
N SER A 200 -3.48 -3.81 19.53
CA SER A 200 -4.43 -2.75 19.14
C SER A 200 -4.97 -2.94 17.72
N ARG A 201 -4.11 -3.31 16.77
CA ARG A 201 -4.54 -3.59 15.40
C ARG A 201 -5.44 -4.84 15.32
N ALA A 202 -5.12 -5.88 16.08
CA ALA A 202 -5.94 -7.09 16.16
C ALA A 202 -7.33 -6.78 16.76
N VAL A 203 -7.38 -5.99 17.84
CA VAL A 203 -8.65 -5.53 18.45
C VAL A 203 -9.47 -4.68 17.49
N ARG A 204 -8.83 -3.83 16.69
CA ARG A 204 -9.53 -3.01 15.67
C ARG A 204 -10.23 -3.87 14.61
N VAL A 205 -9.66 -5.03 14.24
CA VAL A 205 -10.20 -5.93 13.21
C VAL A 205 -11.21 -6.92 13.80
N TYR A 206 -10.94 -7.50 14.97
CA TYR A 206 -11.71 -8.59 15.55
C TYR A 206 -12.48 -8.23 16.82
N GLY A 207 -12.35 -6.99 17.31
CA GLY A 207 -12.99 -6.55 18.55
C GLY A 207 -12.55 -7.37 19.75
N HIS A 208 -13.49 -7.66 20.63
CA HIS A 208 -13.29 -8.49 21.83
C HIS A 208 -13.06 -9.99 21.52
N GLU A 209 -13.38 -10.46 20.31
CA GLU A 209 -13.12 -11.83 19.89
C GLU A 209 -11.66 -12.09 19.49
N ALA A 210 -10.83 -11.04 19.37
CA ALA A 210 -9.44 -11.14 18.96
C ALA A 210 -8.64 -12.23 19.70
N PRO A 211 -8.69 -12.39 21.04
CA PRO A 211 -7.97 -13.46 21.74
C PRO A 211 -8.41 -14.85 21.32
N ALA A 212 -9.72 -15.09 21.17
CA ALA A 212 -10.25 -16.38 20.77
C ALA A 212 -9.84 -16.73 19.32
N VAL A 213 -9.92 -15.76 18.42
CA VAL A 213 -9.50 -15.91 17.02
C VAL A 213 -8.01 -16.21 16.93
N VAL A 214 -7.17 -15.45 17.65
CA VAL A 214 -5.70 -15.65 17.66
C VAL A 214 -5.31 -16.97 18.34
N ALA A 215 -6.04 -17.41 19.38
CA ALA A 215 -5.80 -18.70 20.02
C ALA A 215 -6.15 -19.88 19.09
N ALA A 216 -7.21 -19.77 18.29
CA ALA A 216 -7.63 -20.78 17.35
C ALA A 216 -6.68 -20.90 16.14
N ASP A 217 -6.32 -19.78 15.55
CA ASP A 217 -5.37 -19.68 14.42
C ASP A 217 -4.60 -18.35 14.44
N PRO A 218 -3.38 -18.31 14.99
CA PRO A 218 -2.57 -17.07 15.01
C PRO A 218 -2.23 -16.52 13.62
N TYR A 219 -2.28 -17.35 12.56
CA TYR A 219 -1.89 -16.95 11.22
C TYR A 219 -2.92 -16.07 10.50
N VAL A 220 -4.17 -16.03 10.99
CA VAL A 220 -5.20 -15.10 10.49
C VAL A 220 -4.77 -13.63 10.69
N LEU A 221 -3.88 -13.37 11.64
CA LEU A 221 -3.28 -12.04 11.81
C LEU A 221 -2.49 -11.61 10.57
N ALA A 222 -1.77 -12.53 9.94
CA ALA A 222 -0.99 -12.25 8.73
C ALA A 222 -1.88 -12.05 7.50
N GLU A 223 -3.10 -12.56 7.50
CA GLU A 223 -4.06 -12.45 6.41
C GLU A 223 -4.91 -11.16 6.51
N HIS A 224 -5.38 -10.82 7.71
CA HIS A 224 -6.39 -9.78 7.88
C HIS A 224 -5.88 -8.51 8.57
N VAL A 225 -4.72 -8.55 9.25
CA VAL A 225 -4.24 -7.41 10.03
C VAL A 225 -3.00 -6.80 9.38
N SER A 226 -3.13 -5.56 8.90
CA SER A 226 -2.03 -4.85 8.27
C SER A 226 -0.79 -4.78 9.16
N GLY A 227 0.39 -5.06 8.59
CA GLY A 227 1.67 -5.04 9.30
C GLY A 227 2.02 -6.33 10.04
N PHE A 228 1.21 -7.38 9.92
CA PHE A 228 1.60 -8.73 10.30
C PHE A 228 2.13 -9.49 9.08
N GLY A 229 3.29 -10.13 9.23
CA GLY A 229 3.79 -11.10 8.27
C GLY A 229 3.78 -12.50 8.88
N PHE A 230 3.96 -13.53 8.03
CA PHE A 230 4.02 -14.94 8.47
C PHE A 230 4.98 -15.14 9.65
N LEU A 231 6.21 -14.63 9.58
CA LEU A 231 7.21 -14.78 10.66
C LEU A 231 6.75 -14.19 12.00
N THR A 232 5.95 -13.14 11.98
CA THR A 232 5.40 -12.53 13.21
C THR A 232 4.30 -13.42 13.78
N ALA A 233 3.38 -13.88 12.95
CA ALA A 233 2.33 -14.82 13.32
C ALA A 233 2.92 -16.16 13.82
N ASP A 234 3.98 -16.66 13.19
CA ASP A 234 4.68 -17.90 13.54
C ASP A 234 5.32 -17.82 14.95
N LYS A 235 5.84 -16.67 15.36
CA LYS A 235 6.34 -16.46 16.72
C LYS A 235 5.22 -16.54 17.75
N ILE A 236 4.04 -16.00 17.44
CA ILE A 236 2.86 -16.08 18.31
C ILE A 236 2.35 -17.52 18.37
N ALA A 237 2.27 -18.18 17.21
CA ALA A 237 1.86 -19.57 17.09
C ALA A 237 2.73 -20.53 17.91
N LYS A 238 4.05 -20.37 17.86
CA LYS A 238 5.00 -21.14 18.67
C LYS A 238 4.79 -20.93 20.18
N ARG A 239 4.48 -19.70 20.60
CA ARG A 239 4.14 -19.42 22.01
C ARG A 239 2.80 -20.02 22.42
N ALA A 240 1.83 -20.07 21.52
CA ALA A 240 0.55 -20.74 21.70
C ALA A 240 0.66 -22.27 21.68
N GLY A 241 1.85 -22.86 21.53
CA GLY A 241 2.09 -24.31 21.54
C GLY A 241 1.83 -25.01 20.20
N ILE A 242 1.68 -24.27 19.10
CA ILE A 242 1.55 -24.85 17.76
C ILE A 242 2.90 -25.46 17.38
N THR A 243 2.90 -26.76 17.09
CA THR A 243 4.11 -27.53 16.73
C THR A 243 4.63 -27.16 15.34
N ALA A 244 5.92 -27.41 15.11
CA ALA A 244 6.59 -27.06 13.87
C ALA A 244 5.98 -27.76 12.63
N ASP A 245 5.45 -28.97 12.80
CA ASP A 245 4.81 -29.79 11.78
C ASP A 245 3.29 -29.60 11.68
N SER A 246 2.72 -28.70 12.47
CA SER A 246 1.28 -28.46 12.50
C SER A 246 0.73 -28.12 11.11
N ILE A 247 -0.38 -28.76 10.75
CA ILE A 247 -1.07 -28.53 9.48
C ILE A 247 -1.50 -27.07 9.30
N ILE A 248 -1.91 -26.40 10.39
CA ILE A 248 -2.30 -24.98 10.36
C ILE A 248 -1.10 -24.13 9.95
N ARG A 249 0.07 -24.40 10.52
CA ARG A 249 1.32 -23.73 10.18
C ARG A 249 1.70 -23.93 8.71
N GLN A 250 1.61 -25.16 8.22
CA GLN A 250 1.92 -25.49 6.83
C GLN A 250 0.95 -24.82 5.85
N GLN A 251 -0.35 -24.86 6.15
CA GLN A 251 -1.37 -24.17 5.32
C GLN A 251 -1.13 -22.66 5.27
N ALA A 252 -0.79 -22.05 6.40
CA ALA A 252 -0.47 -20.62 6.45
C ALA A 252 0.81 -20.28 5.65
N ALA A 253 1.82 -21.14 5.69
CA ALA A 253 3.03 -20.99 4.90
C ALA A 253 2.72 -21.07 3.38
N VAL A 254 1.92 -22.04 2.95
CA VAL A 254 1.46 -22.15 1.54
C VAL A 254 0.76 -20.86 1.10
N ARG A 255 -0.22 -20.37 1.88
CA ARG A 255 -0.93 -19.12 1.56
C ARG A 255 0.02 -17.93 1.50
N HIS A 256 0.95 -17.85 2.44
CA HIS A 256 1.94 -16.78 2.48
C HIS A 256 2.84 -16.76 1.25
N ILE A 257 3.36 -17.90 0.81
CA ILE A 257 4.21 -17.98 -0.39
C ILE A 257 3.41 -17.64 -1.65
N LEU A 258 2.17 -18.13 -1.80
CA LEU A 258 1.30 -17.74 -2.91
C LEU A 258 0.98 -16.24 -2.92
N LEU A 259 0.73 -15.65 -1.75
CA LEU A 259 0.54 -14.20 -1.62
C LEU A 259 1.81 -13.41 -1.98
N GLN A 260 2.99 -13.88 -1.56
CA GLN A 260 4.25 -13.28 -2.01
C GLN A 260 4.42 -13.37 -3.53
N ALA A 261 4.14 -14.53 -4.12
CA ALA A 261 4.18 -14.70 -5.57
C ALA A 261 3.23 -13.72 -6.28
N SER A 262 2.01 -13.52 -5.76
CA SER A 262 1.05 -12.57 -6.32
C SER A 262 1.53 -11.12 -6.22
N ASN A 263 2.24 -10.74 -5.18
CA ASN A 263 2.87 -9.42 -5.05
C ASN A 263 4.01 -9.19 -6.08
N PHE A 264 4.62 -10.29 -6.60
CA PHE A 264 5.53 -10.24 -7.74
C PHE A 264 4.82 -10.36 -9.09
N GLY A 265 3.50 -10.44 -9.07
CA GLY A 265 2.66 -10.47 -10.27
C GLY A 265 2.30 -11.86 -10.79
N HIS A 266 2.73 -12.94 -10.11
CA HIS A 266 2.40 -14.31 -10.51
C HIS A 266 0.97 -14.67 -10.08
N LEU A 267 0.27 -15.47 -10.88
CA LEU A 267 -1.05 -16.03 -10.54
C LEU A 267 -0.93 -17.43 -9.94
N PHE A 268 0.15 -18.13 -10.23
CA PHE A 268 0.44 -19.46 -9.71
C PHE A 268 1.94 -19.66 -9.46
N LEU A 269 2.27 -20.72 -8.76
CA LEU A 269 3.63 -21.28 -8.70
C LEU A 269 3.62 -22.75 -9.13
N PRO A 270 4.72 -23.25 -9.74
CA PRO A 270 4.95 -24.68 -9.90
C PRO A 270 4.89 -25.37 -8.52
N LEU A 271 4.30 -26.58 -8.46
CA LEU A 271 4.10 -27.29 -7.19
C LEU A 271 5.42 -27.57 -6.46
N GLU A 272 6.43 -27.99 -7.19
CA GLU A 272 7.76 -28.28 -6.64
C GLU A 272 8.42 -27.02 -6.08
N GLU A 273 8.32 -25.91 -6.78
CA GLU A 273 8.84 -24.62 -6.33
C GLU A 273 8.14 -24.14 -5.07
N LEU A 274 6.80 -24.21 -5.05
CA LEU A 274 5.99 -23.88 -3.87
C LEU A 274 6.36 -24.75 -2.68
N ALA A 275 6.48 -26.06 -2.87
CA ALA A 275 6.82 -26.99 -1.81
C ALA A 275 8.23 -26.73 -1.24
N SER A 276 9.20 -26.45 -2.11
CA SER A 276 10.55 -26.10 -1.70
C SER A 276 10.60 -24.79 -0.91
N GLN A 277 9.91 -23.75 -1.37
CA GLN A 277 9.83 -22.46 -0.64
C GLN A 277 9.13 -22.62 0.72
N VAL A 278 8.05 -23.41 0.80
CA VAL A 278 7.36 -23.73 2.07
C VAL A 278 8.28 -24.51 3.00
N ALA A 279 9.00 -25.51 2.50
CA ALA A 279 9.96 -26.30 3.29
C ALA A 279 11.06 -25.40 3.90
N VAL A 280 11.62 -24.49 3.12
CA VAL A 280 12.60 -23.50 3.60
C VAL A 280 11.99 -22.59 4.66
N LEU A 281 10.78 -22.05 4.42
CA LEU A 281 10.13 -21.12 5.35
C LEU A 281 9.76 -21.78 6.69
N THR A 282 9.34 -23.04 6.64
CA THR A 282 8.87 -23.77 7.83
C THR A 282 9.95 -24.62 8.49
N GLU A 283 11.11 -24.76 7.84
CA GLU A 283 12.22 -25.66 8.27
C GLU A 283 11.72 -27.12 8.42
N GLN A 284 10.84 -27.56 7.52
CA GLN A 284 10.24 -28.90 7.51
C GLN A 284 10.53 -29.60 6.17
N PRO A 285 10.41 -30.96 6.14
CA PRO A 285 10.57 -31.72 4.90
C PRO A 285 9.60 -31.26 3.80
N GLU A 286 10.08 -31.21 2.56
CA GLU A 286 9.29 -30.80 1.38
C GLU A 286 8.05 -31.68 1.17
N GLN A 287 8.13 -32.99 1.52
CA GLN A 287 7.00 -33.91 1.44
C GLN A 287 5.79 -33.43 2.26
N LEU A 288 6.02 -32.83 3.44
CA LEU A 288 4.94 -32.28 4.27
C LEU A 288 4.23 -31.11 3.57
N ALA A 289 4.97 -30.29 2.82
CA ALA A 289 4.40 -29.23 2.02
C ALA A 289 3.54 -29.78 0.86
N LEU A 290 4.03 -30.81 0.16
CA LEU A 290 3.29 -31.49 -0.92
C LEU A 290 1.98 -32.07 -0.40
N ASP A 291 2.01 -32.82 0.73
CA ASP A 291 0.83 -33.41 1.35
C ASP A 291 -0.17 -32.31 1.81
N THR A 292 0.37 -31.18 2.29
CA THR A 292 -0.46 -30.03 2.70
C THR A 292 -1.17 -29.40 1.50
N VAL A 293 -0.47 -29.18 0.40
CA VAL A 293 -1.08 -28.62 -0.82
C VAL A 293 -2.16 -29.56 -1.36
N GLU A 294 -1.92 -30.88 -1.37
CA GLU A 294 -2.93 -31.85 -1.79
C GLU A 294 -4.18 -31.79 -0.91
N LYS A 295 -4.01 -31.69 0.40
CA LYS A 295 -5.12 -31.52 1.35
C LYS A 295 -5.86 -30.20 1.12
N MET A 296 -5.13 -29.09 0.96
CA MET A 296 -5.73 -27.78 0.69
C MET A 296 -6.52 -27.77 -0.62
N ALA A 297 -6.05 -28.50 -1.63
CA ALA A 297 -6.77 -28.65 -2.90
C ALA A 297 -8.08 -29.43 -2.72
N LYS A 298 -8.06 -30.54 -1.96
CA LYS A 298 -9.28 -31.29 -1.60
C LYS A 298 -10.28 -30.45 -0.80
N ASP A 299 -9.77 -29.59 0.09
CA ASP A 299 -10.57 -28.67 0.90
C ASP A 299 -11.06 -27.44 0.11
N GLY A 300 -10.68 -27.30 -1.17
CA GLY A 300 -11.03 -26.16 -2.02
C GLY A 300 -10.40 -24.82 -1.60
N LYS A 301 -9.25 -24.85 -0.91
CA LYS A 301 -8.50 -23.65 -0.46
C LYS A 301 -7.48 -23.18 -1.46
N VAL A 302 -6.97 -24.07 -2.32
CA VAL A 302 -6.11 -23.78 -3.46
C VAL A 302 -6.58 -24.60 -4.64
N VAL A 303 -6.15 -24.24 -5.85
CA VAL A 303 -6.44 -25.01 -7.07
C VAL A 303 -5.14 -25.56 -7.64
N VAL A 304 -5.11 -26.86 -7.92
CA VAL A 304 -3.98 -27.52 -8.57
C VAL A 304 -4.40 -27.92 -9.97
N GLU A 305 -3.71 -27.41 -10.97
CA GLU A 305 -3.88 -27.84 -12.37
C GLU A 305 -2.66 -28.62 -12.85
N THR A 306 -2.89 -29.58 -13.73
CA THR A 306 -1.83 -30.33 -14.41
C THR A 306 -1.63 -29.74 -15.80
N VAL A 307 -0.45 -29.26 -16.07
CA VAL A 307 -0.02 -28.73 -17.38
C VAL A 307 1.11 -29.59 -17.95
N PHE A 308 1.53 -29.34 -19.20
CA PHE A 308 2.56 -30.16 -19.86
C PHE A 308 3.87 -30.26 -19.06
N GLU A 309 4.21 -29.25 -18.30
CA GLU A 309 5.49 -29.13 -17.56
C GLU A 309 5.37 -29.57 -16.10
N GLY A 310 4.21 -30.06 -15.65
CA GLY A 310 4.01 -30.49 -14.26
C GLY A 310 2.72 -29.97 -13.64
N LYS A 311 2.70 -29.87 -12.33
CA LYS A 311 1.55 -29.33 -11.58
C LYS A 311 1.81 -27.88 -11.18
N ILE A 312 0.77 -27.06 -11.30
CA ILE A 312 0.80 -25.65 -10.89
C ILE A 312 -0.27 -25.39 -9.84
N VAL A 313 0.01 -24.49 -8.91
CA VAL A 313 -0.85 -24.21 -7.75
C VAL A 313 -1.24 -22.74 -7.74
N PHE A 314 -2.54 -22.49 -7.72
CA PHE A 314 -3.13 -21.16 -7.66
C PHE A 314 -3.76 -20.87 -6.29
N ASP A 315 -3.78 -19.59 -5.92
CA ASP A 315 -4.83 -19.09 -5.04
C ASP A 315 -6.20 -19.23 -5.73
N ILE A 316 -7.22 -19.62 -4.95
CA ILE A 316 -8.56 -19.91 -5.51
C ILE A 316 -9.21 -18.68 -6.17
N HIS A 317 -9.00 -17.47 -5.63
CA HIS A 317 -9.59 -16.24 -6.14
C HIS A 317 -8.91 -15.81 -7.44
N LEU A 318 -7.58 -15.91 -7.50
CA LEU A 318 -6.80 -15.60 -8.69
C LEU A 318 -7.11 -16.57 -9.84
N HIS A 319 -7.24 -17.85 -9.53
CA HIS A 319 -7.65 -18.87 -10.51
C HIS A 319 -9.03 -18.56 -11.09
N LYS A 320 -10.02 -18.27 -10.24
CA LYS A 320 -11.37 -17.90 -10.70
C LYS A 320 -11.35 -16.66 -11.57
N ALA A 321 -10.64 -15.61 -11.14
CA ALA A 321 -10.53 -14.37 -11.91
C ALA A 321 -9.94 -14.62 -13.30
N GLU A 322 -8.86 -15.40 -13.41
CA GLU A 322 -8.23 -15.71 -14.69
C GLU A 322 -9.19 -16.46 -15.63
N ILE A 323 -9.90 -17.48 -15.13
CA ILE A 323 -10.89 -18.23 -15.92
C ILE A 323 -12.04 -17.32 -16.35
N GLN A 324 -12.56 -16.48 -15.46
CA GLN A 324 -13.65 -15.56 -15.76
C GLN A 324 -13.23 -14.55 -16.81
N VAL A 325 -12.05 -13.96 -16.70
CA VAL A 325 -11.47 -13.05 -17.70
C VAL A 325 -11.38 -13.75 -19.06
N ALA A 326 -10.81 -14.95 -19.13
CA ALA A 326 -10.68 -15.70 -20.39
C ALA A 326 -12.04 -16.01 -21.04
N ASN A 327 -13.00 -16.48 -20.23
CA ASN A 327 -14.33 -16.81 -20.72
C ASN A 327 -15.07 -15.57 -21.21
N ARG A 328 -14.98 -14.47 -20.46
CA ARG A 328 -15.67 -13.23 -20.79
C ARG A 328 -15.09 -12.57 -22.03
N VAL A 329 -13.76 -12.55 -22.16
CA VAL A 329 -13.10 -12.07 -23.39
C VAL A 329 -13.57 -12.86 -24.60
N ARG A 330 -13.54 -14.21 -24.56
CA ARG A 330 -14.00 -15.05 -25.67
C ARG A 330 -15.47 -14.79 -26.00
N GLN A 331 -16.33 -14.65 -24.99
CA GLN A 331 -17.74 -14.33 -25.16
C GLN A 331 -17.93 -12.98 -25.87
N LEU A 332 -17.30 -11.91 -25.34
CA LEU A 332 -17.46 -10.56 -25.87
C LEU A 332 -16.83 -10.42 -27.26
N ALA A 333 -15.65 -11.00 -27.50
CA ALA A 333 -14.98 -10.97 -28.80
C ALA A 333 -15.74 -11.76 -29.88
N GLY A 334 -16.46 -12.82 -29.47
CA GLY A 334 -17.27 -13.63 -30.39
C GLY A 334 -18.61 -12.99 -30.80
N ILE A 335 -19.01 -11.90 -30.17
CA ILE A 335 -20.26 -11.21 -30.53
C ILE A 335 -20.01 -10.27 -31.71
N GLY A 336 -20.71 -10.49 -32.81
CA GLY A 336 -20.70 -9.56 -33.93
C GLY A 336 -21.34 -8.23 -33.57
N VAL A 337 -20.68 -7.13 -33.90
CA VAL A 337 -21.22 -5.77 -33.75
C VAL A 337 -21.38 -5.14 -35.13
N ARG A 338 -22.39 -4.29 -35.30
CA ARG A 338 -22.55 -3.56 -36.59
C ARG A 338 -21.36 -2.59 -36.72
N PRO A 339 -20.56 -2.69 -37.79
CA PRO A 339 -19.43 -1.77 -37.99
C PRO A 339 -19.91 -0.31 -37.95
N VAL A 340 -19.11 0.55 -37.32
CA VAL A 340 -19.32 2.01 -37.37
C VAL A 340 -18.55 2.55 -38.53
N GLU A 341 -19.20 3.37 -39.35
CA GLU A 341 -18.60 3.96 -40.54
C GLU A 341 -17.47 4.93 -40.17
N VAL A 342 -16.29 4.73 -40.72
CA VAL A 342 -15.08 5.52 -40.39
C VAL A 342 -14.99 6.72 -41.34
N THR A 343 -15.76 7.76 -41.06
CA THR A 343 -15.88 8.98 -41.86
C THR A 343 -15.83 10.21 -40.96
N GLY A 344 -15.73 11.39 -41.56
CA GLY A 344 -15.78 12.67 -40.86
C GLY A 344 -14.45 13.41 -40.76
N GLU A 345 -14.52 14.65 -40.29
CA GLU A 345 -13.37 15.56 -40.21
C GLU A 345 -12.27 15.06 -39.28
N ALA A 346 -12.64 14.50 -38.11
CA ALA A 346 -11.68 13.94 -37.17
C ALA A 346 -10.85 12.80 -37.79
N VAL A 347 -11.48 11.98 -38.68
CA VAL A 347 -10.81 10.87 -39.36
C VAL A 347 -9.87 11.37 -40.45
N SER A 348 -10.25 12.44 -41.17
CA SER A 348 -9.45 12.99 -42.25
C SER A 348 -8.08 13.53 -41.79
N ARG A 349 -8.00 13.94 -40.53
CA ARG A 349 -6.78 14.46 -39.88
C ARG A 349 -5.83 13.37 -39.38
N LEU A 350 -6.27 12.10 -39.37
CA LEU A 350 -5.47 10.98 -38.88
C LEU A 350 -4.42 10.59 -39.94
N ALA A 351 -3.25 10.19 -39.47
CA ALA A 351 -2.25 9.51 -40.27
C ALA A 351 -2.77 8.15 -40.78
N ALA A 352 -2.13 7.60 -41.80
CA ALA A 352 -2.55 6.35 -42.40
C ALA A 352 -2.59 5.17 -41.39
N SER A 353 -1.58 5.06 -40.55
CA SER A 353 -1.49 4.05 -39.48
C SER A 353 -2.60 4.20 -38.43
N GLN A 354 -2.88 5.45 -38.01
CA GLN A 354 -3.94 5.76 -37.06
C GLN A 354 -5.33 5.49 -37.65
N ARG A 355 -5.54 5.77 -38.93
CA ARG A 355 -6.79 5.49 -39.62
C ARG A 355 -7.03 4.00 -39.76
N ALA A 356 -6.00 3.22 -40.10
CA ALA A 356 -6.08 1.75 -40.16
C ALA A 356 -6.41 1.17 -38.76
N ALA A 357 -5.79 1.69 -37.69
CA ALA A 357 -6.10 1.32 -36.33
C ALA A 357 -7.58 1.60 -35.99
N LEU A 358 -8.08 2.80 -36.30
CA LEU A 358 -9.47 3.19 -36.06
C LEU A 358 -10.46 2.31 -36.84
N GLN A 359 -10.15 1.96 -38.10
CA GLN A 359 -10.96 1.06 -38.89
C GLN A 359 -11.09 -0.33 -38.26
N SER A 360 -10.00 -0.88 -37.77
CA SER A 360 -9.98 -2.16 -37.07
C SER A 360 -10.80 -2.12 -35.76
N ILE A 361 -10.68 -1.05 -34.99
CA ILE A 361 -11.41 -0.84 -33.73
C ILE A 361 -12.91 -0.67 -34.02
N ALA A 362 -13.28 0.15 -34.99
CA ALA A 362 -14.67 0.46 -35.32
C ALA A 362 -15.46 -0.75 -35.84
N SER A 363 -14.79 -1.77 -36.38
CA SER A 363 -15.40 -3.01 -36.85
C SER A 363 -15.48 -4.12 -35.81
N SER A 364 -14.94 -3.93 -34.61
CA SER A 364 -14.79 -4.97 -33.62
C SER A 364 -15.60 -4.70 -32.32
N SER A 365 -16.06 -5.76 -31.66
CA SER A 365 -16.67 -5.70 -30.34
C SER A 365 -15.66 -5.45 -29.26
N MET A 366 -14.46 -6.00 -29.42
CA MET A 366 -13.33 -5.80 -28.51
C MET A 366 -12.07 -5.58 -29.33
N ALA A 367 -11.25 -4.60 -28.94
CA ALA A 367 -10.00 -4.30 -29.62
C ALA A 367 -8.94 -3.76 -28.64
N VAL A 368 -7.68 -3.92 -29.01
CA VAL A 368 -6.53 -3.35 -28.30
C VAL A 368 -5.84 -2.32 -29.19
N LEU A 369 -5.60 -1.12 -28.65
CA LEU A 369 -4.77 -0.09 -29.23
C LEU A 369 -3.49 0.04 -28.40
N THR A 370 -2.34 -0.26 -28.98
CA THR A 370 -1.05 -0.13 -28.28
C THR A 370 -0.07 0.73 -29.06
N GLY A 371 0.79 1.41 -28.34
CA GLY A 371 1.85 2.23 -28.90
C GLY A 371 2.61 3.02 -27.84
N GLY A 372 3.82 3.43 -28.18
CA GLY A 372 4.66 4.23 -27.29
C GLY A 372 4.16 5.67 -27.08
N PRO A 373 4.92 6.48 -26.33
CA PRO A 373 4.62 7.89 -26.16
C PRO A 373 4.71 8.64 -27.50
N GLY A 374 3.85 9.64 -27.70
CA GLY A 374 3.85 10.47 -28.90
C GLY A 374 3.32 9.79 -30.17
N THR A 375 2.82 8.55 -30.12
CA THR A 375 2.24 7.85 -31.28
C THR A 375 0.80 8.26 -31.59
N GLY A 376 0.21 9.13 -30.76
CA GLY A 376 -1.13 9.66 -31.00
C GLY A 376 -2.27 8.75 -30.53
N LYS A 377 -2.07 7.91 -29.51
CA LYS A 377 -3.14 7.11 -28.88
C LYS A 377 -4.34 7.98 -28.51
N THR A 378 -4.11 9.11 -27.86
CA THR A 378 -5.15 10.06 -27.44
C THR A 378 -5.90 10.67 -28.64
N THR A 379 -5.20 10.89 -29.76
CA THR A 379 -5.80 11.37 -31.01
C THR A 379 -6.78 10.31 -31.57
N VAL A 380 -6.39 9.04 -31.52
CA VAL A 380 -7.29 7.94 -31.93
C VAL A 380 -8.48 7.80 -31.00
N ILE A 381 -8.30 7.99 -29.66
CA ILE A 381 -9.42 8.05 -28.70
C ILE A 381 -10.40 9.17 -29.09
N GLY A 382 -9.90 10.37 -29.38
CA GLY A 382 -10.75 11.48 -29.85
C GLY A 382 -11.54 11.15 -31.13
N ALA A 383 -10.91 10.44 -32.06
CA ALA A 383 -11.58 9.97 -33.26
C ALA A 383 -12.64 8.89 -32.97
N ILE A 384 -12.37 7.94 -32.05
CA ILE A 384 -13.37 6.95 -31.57
C ILE A 384 -14.60 7.67 -31.01
N LEU A 385 -14.41 8.70 -30.19
CA LEU A 385 -15.51 9.48 -29.61
C LEU A 385 -16.33 10.22 -30.67
N SER A 386 -15.65 10.81 -31.66
CA SER A 386 -16.33 11.47 -32.78
C SER A 386 -17.18 10.48 -33.59
N LEU A 387 -16.67 9.27 -33.85
CA LEU A 387 -17.46 8.22 -34.52
C LEU A 387 -18.63 7.74 -33.68
N ALA A 388 -18.45 7.58 -32.38
CA ALA A 388 -19.52 7.19 -31.46
C ALA A 388 -20.67 8.22 -31.46
N ASP A 389 -20.33 9.52 -31.43
CA ASP A 389 -21.32 10.60 -31.52
C ASP A 389 -22.10 10.56 -32.83
N GLN A 390 -21.42 10.42 -33.97
CA GLN A 390 -22.07 10.33 -35.27
C GLN A 390 -23.00 9.12 -35.37
N ALA A 391 -22.65 8.03 -34.68
CA ALA A 391 -23.45 6.81 -34.61
C ALA A 391 -24.52 6.87 -33.49
N GLY A 392 -24.60 7.92 -32.69
CA GLY A 392 -25.54 8.05 -31.58
C GLY A 392 -25.26 7.06 -30.43
N LEU A 393 -24.01 6.62 -30.25
CA LEU A 393 -23.61 5.67 -29.22
C LEU A 393 -23.19 6.36 -27.92
N LYS A 394 -23.66 5.84 -26.79
CA LYS A 394 -23.21 6.27 -25.47
C LYS A 394 -21.79 5.79 -25.20
N THR A 395 -20.90 6.70 -24.84
CA THR A 395 -19.50 6.36 -24.53
C THR A 395 -19.22 6.47 -23.03
N ALA A 396 -18.40 5.56 -22.50
CA ALA A 396 -17.82 5.64 -21.18
C ALA A 396 -16.29 5.60 -21.27
N LEU A 397 -15.63 6.57 -20.63
CA LEU A 397 -14.18 6.68 -20.60
C LEU A 397 -13.66 6.38 -19.21
N ALA A 398 -12.63 5.53 -19.11
CA ALA A 398 -12.02 5.26 -17.84
C ALA A 398 -10.52 4.96 -17.93
N ALA A 399 -9.84 5.07 -16.79
CA ALA A 399 -8.45 4.69 -16.63
C ALA A 399 -8.23 4.07 -15.23
N PRO A 400 -7.15 3.29 -15.02
CA PRO A 400 -6.85 2.70 -13.72
C PRO A 400 -6.56 3.73 -12.62
N THR A 401 -5.98 4.88 -12.97
CA THR A 401 -5.58 5.92 -12.00
C THR A 401 -6.34 7.22 -12.21
N GLY A 402 -6.46 8.03 -11.13
CA GLY A 402 -7.11 9.34 -11.17
C GLY A 402 -6.47 10.30 -12.16
N ARG A 403 -5.12 10.36 -12.15
CA ARG A 403 -4.37 11.22 -13.08
C ARG A 403 -4.56 10.85 -14.55
N ALA A 404 -4.56 9.54 -14.87
CA ALA A 404 -4.82 9.11 -16.23
C ALA A 404 -6.24 9.46 -16.68
N ALA A 405 -7.24 9.30 -15.80
CA ALA A 405 -8.62 9.71 -16.07
C ALA A 405 -8.73 11.24 -16.28
N MET A 406 -8.05 12.04 -15.46
CA MET A 406 -8.03 13.49 -15.58
C MET A 406 -7.40 13.94 -16.90
N ARG A 407 -6.25 13.37 -17.28
CA ARG A 407 -5.60 13.63 -18.57
C ARG A 407 -6.48 13.24 -19.75
N MET A 408 -7.18 12.11 -19.64
CA MET A 408 -8.14 11.70 -20.68
C MET A 408 -9.27 12.72 -20.82
N LYS A 409 -9.80 13.24 -19.68
CA LYS A 409 -10.81 14.31 -19.67
C LYS A 409 -10.29 15.60 -20.32
N GLU A 410 -9.10 16.06 -19.95
CA GLU A 410 -8.47 17.26 -20.53
C GLU A 410 -8.28 17.12 -22.04
N ALA A 411 -7.77 15.98 -22.48
CA ALA A 411 -7.45 15.74 -23.89
C ALA A 411 -8.68 15.54 -24.78
N THR A 412 -9.78 14.99 -24.22
CA THR A 412 -11.00 14.68 -24.98
C THR A 412 -12.14 15.68 -24.78
N GLY A 413 -12.05 16.50 -23.73
CA GLY A 413 -13.16 17.38 -23.29
C GLY A 413 -14.36 16.62 -22.71
N ARG A 414 -14.22 15.30 -22.45
CA ARG A 414 -15.29 14.43 -21.97
C ARG A 414 -15.01 13.93 -20.55
N GLU A 415 -16.10 13.64 -19.83
CA GLU A 415 -15.96 13.03 -18.52
C GLU A 415 -15.26 11.67 -18.63
N ALA A 416 -14.18 11.49 -17.86
CA ALA A 416 -13.46 10.24 -17.71
C ALA A 416 -13.35 9.91 -16.21
N LYS A 417 -13.53 8.65 -15.85
CA LYS A 417 -13.57 8.17 -14.47
C LYS A 417 -12.41 7.21 -14.20
N THR A 418 -12.03 7.07 -12.93
CA THR A 418 -11.23 5.89 -12.57
C THR A 418 -12.08 4.63 -12.74
N LEU A 419 -11.44 3.47 -13.02
CA LEU A 419 -12.15 2.20 -13.09
C LEU A 419 -12.95 1.89 -11.83
N HIS A 420 -12.41 2.18 -10.65
CA HIS A 420 -13.13 2.01 -9.38
C HIS A 420 -14.40 2.87 -9.33
N ARG A 421 -14.35 4.09 -9.85
CA ARG A 421 -15.51 5.01 -9.88
C ARG A 421 -16.51 4.62 -10.96
N LEU A 422 -16.04 4.16 -12.13
CA LEU A 422 -16.89 3.65 -13.19
C LEU A 422 -17.64 2.39 -12.74
N LEU A 423 -16.98 1.50 -12.01
CA LEU A 423 -17.55 0.27 -11.47
C LEU A 423 -18.26 0.45 -10.12
N GLU A 424 -18.35 1.68 -9.61
CA GLU A 424 -19.02 2.05 -8.35
C GLU A 424 -18.51 1.21 -7.16
N PHE A 425 -17.20 1.24 -6.92
CA PHE A 425 -16.59 0.56 -5.78
C PHE A 425 -17.10 1.16 -4.46
N ASN A 426 -17.61 0.29 -3.57
CA ASN A 426 -18.03 0.66 -2.24
C ASN A 426 -16.96 0.26 -1.20
N PRO A 427 -16.25 1.24 -0.59
CA PRO A 427 -15.19 0.96 0.38
C PRO A 427 -15.65 0.27 1.67
N GLN A 428 -16.92 0.44 2.06
CA GLN A 428 -17.45 -0.12 3.31
C GLN A 428 -17.58 -1.65 3.27
N ASN A 429 -17.92 -2.20 2.10
CA ASN A 429 -18.06 -3.65 1.91
C ASN A 429 -17.03 -4.26 0.95
N GLY A 430 -16.13 -3.44 0.39
CA GLY A 430 -15.07 -3.89 -0.53
C GLY A 430 -15.59 -4.43 -1.87
N ARG A 431 -16.80 -4.07 -2.31
CA ARG A 431 -17.43 -4.61 -3.51
C ARG A 431 -17.64 -3.56 -4.59
N PHE A 432 -17.60 -4.01 -5.83
CA PHE A 432 -18.06 -3.23 -6.98
C PHE A 432 -19.56 -3.44 -7.17
N MET A 433 -20.28 -2.36 -7.43
CA MET A 433 -21.74 -2.38 -7.62
C MET A 433 -22.15 -2.62 -9.08
N ARG A 434 -21.20 -2.49 -10.02
CA ARG A 434 -21.40 -2.81 -11.43
C ARG A 434 -20.85 -4.20 -11.72
N ASP A 435 -21.72 -5.05 -12.26
CA ASP A 435 -21.43 -6.45 -12.60
C ASP A 435 -22.40 -6.94 -13.71
N GLU A 436 -22.49 -8.25 -13.91
CA GLU A 436 -23.39 -8.86 -14.90
C GLU A 436 -24.88 -8.64 -14.64
N HIS A 437 -25.29 -8.33 -13.40
CA HIS A 437 -26.68 -8.06 -13.02
C HIS A 437 -27.00 -6.56 -13.05
N ASN A 438 -25.99 -5.73 -12.93
CA ASN A 438 -26.08 -4.27 -13.01
C ASN A 438 -24.96 -3.71 -13.91
N PRO A 439 -25.01 -3.98 -15.22
CA PRO A 439 -23.92 -3.62 -16.13
C PRO A 439 -23.82 -2.11 -16.34
N LEU A 440 -22.74 -1.70 -17.01
CA LEU A 440 -22.53 -0.32 -17.42
C LEU A 440 -23.55 0.09 -18.47
N ASP A 441 -24.14 1.28 -18.33
CA ASP A 441 -25.01 1.89 -19.34
C ASP A 441 -24.17 2.64 -20.38
N ALA A 442 -23.52 1.88 -21.26
CA ALA A 442 -22.69 2.42 -22.32
C ALA A 442 -22.68 1.46 -23.53
N ASP A 443 -22.64 2.02 -24.73
CA ASP A 443 -22.53 1.27 -25.98
C ASP A 443 -21.06 1.07 -26.40
N TRP A 444 -20.16 1.97 -25.94
CA TRP A 444 -18.74 1.90 -26.19
C TRP A 444 -17.92 2.33 -24.98
N VAL A 445 -17.16 1.42 -24.42
CA VAL A 445 -16.25 1.67 -23.28
C VAL A 445 -14.82 1.75 -23.78
N VAL A 446 -14.10 2.80 -23.41
CA VAL A 446 -12.69 2.99 -23.72
C VAL A 446 -11.90 3.09 -22.43
N ILE A 447 -10.91 2.21 -22.29
CA ILE A 447 -10.03 2.13 -21.11
C ILE A 447 -8.63 2.55 -21.53
N ASP A 448 -8.16 3.70 -21.03
CA ASP A 448 -6.78 4.14 -21.24
C ASP A 448 -5.85 3.64 -20.13
N GLU A 449 -4.53 3.66 -20.38
CA GLU A 449 -3.49 3.11 -19.51
C GLU A 449 -3.78 1.65 -19.08
N ALA A 450 -4.35 0.85 -20.01
CA ALA A 450 -4.74 -0.53 -19.74
C ALA A 450 -3.57 -1.47 -19.39
N SER A 451 -2.33 -1.06 -19.65
CA SER A 451 -1.10 -1.74 -19.20
C SER A 451 -0.97 -1.80 -17.65
N MET A 452 -1.73 -1.00 -16.91
CA MET A 452 -1.77 -1.03 -15.45
C MET A 452 -2.87 -1.94 -14.88
N LEU A 453 -3.65 -2.62 -15.73
CA LEU A 453 -4.79 -3.43 -15.34
C LEU A 453 -4.34 -4.82 -14.88
N ASP A 454 -4.56 -5.16 -13.61
CA ASP A 454 -4.33 -6.51 -13.08
C ASP A 454 -5.51 -7.45 -13.34
N ILE A 455 -5.35 -8.75 -13.01
CA ILE A 455 -6.36 -9.76 -13.31
C ILE A 455 -7.67 -9.54 -12.56
N GLY A 456 -7.59 -9.05 -11.29
CA GLY A 456 -8.78 -8.83 -10.47
C GLY A 456 -9.63 -7.67 -10.99
N LEU A 457 -8.99 -6.53 -11.31
CA LEU A 457 -9.69 -5.38 -11.86
C LEU A 457 -10.21 -5.64 -13.27
N ALA A 458 -9.48 -6.44 -14.07
CA ALA A 458 -9.94 -6.90 -15.38
C ALA A 458 -11.20 -7.79 -15.27
N ASP A 459 -11.25 -8.70 -14.30
CA ASP A 459 -12.44 -9.53 -14.03
C ASP A 459 -13.65 -8.66 -13.71
N HIS A 460 -13.52 -7.75 -12.77
CA HIS A 460 -14.63 -6.84 -12.40
C HIS A 460 -15.09 -5.97 -13.57
N LEU A 461 -14.17 -5.42 -14.36
CA LEU A 461 -14.52 -4.64 -15.54
C LEU A 461 -15.30 -5.48 -16.57
N LEU A 462 -14.77 -6.64 -16.93
CA LEU A 462 -15.38 -7.48 -17.97
C LEU A 462 -16.75 -8.01 -17.57
N ARG A 463 -16.98 -8.25 -16.29
CA ARG A 463 -18.31 -8.63 -15.76
C ARG A 463 -19.33 -7.50 -15.91
N ALA A 464 -18.91 -6.26 -15.81
CA ALA A 464 -19.79 -5.09 -15.94
C ALA A 464 -20.09 -4.70 -17.40
N ILE A 465 -19.45 -5.33 -18.41
CA ILE A 465 -19.67 -5.05 -19.83
C ILE A 465 -20.85 -5.90 -20.33
N SER A 466 -21.87 -5.27 -20.89
CA SER A 466 -23.00 -5.98 -21.54
C SER A 466 -22.59 -6.65 -22.85
N PRO A 467 -23.21 -7.79 -23.21
CA PRO A 467 -23.11 -8.32 -24.57
C PRO A 467 -23.55 -7.28 -25.60
N GLY A 468 -22.69 -7.04 -26.61
CA GLY A 468 -22.94 -6.01 -27.64
C GLY A 468 -22.34 -4.63 -27.35
N THR A 469 -21.93 -4.34 -26.13
CA THR A 469 -21.11 -3.17 -25.81
C THR A 469 -19.70 -3.33 -26.42
N ARG A 470 -19.20 -2.28 -27.07
CA ARG A 470 -17.82 -2.25 -27.57
C ARG A 470 -16.84 -1.95 -26.44
N LEU A 471 -15.71 -2.63 -26.43
CA LEU A 471 -14.66 -2.40 -25.44
C LEU A 471 -13.31 -2.20 -26.15
N THR A 472 -12.70 -1.05 -25.94
CA THR A 472 -11.37 -0.72 -26.47
C THR A 472 -10.40 -0.52 -25.34
N PHE A 473 -9.38 -1.37 -25.27
CA PHE A 473 -8.23 -1.20 -24.39
C PHE A 473 -7.16 -0.38 -25.08
N VAL A 474 -6.71 0.68 -24.44
CA VAL A 474 -5.63 1.56 -24.93
C VAL A 474 -4.49 1.53 -23.92
N GLY A 475 -3.26 1.39 -24.37
CA GLY A 475 -2.11 1.34 -23.47
C GLY A 475 -0.78 1.24 -24.20
N ASP A 476 0.26 1.07 -23.42
CA ASP A 476 1.62 0.89 -23.91
C ASP A 476 2.17 -0.44 -23.37
N ALA A 477 2.32 -1.43 -24.24
CA ALA A 477 2.79 -2.77 -23.86
C ALA A 477 4.25 -2.80 -23.39
N ASP A 478 5.03 -1.77 -23.66
CA ASP A 478 6.44 -1.70 -23.32
C ASP A 478 6.69 -1.03 -21.95
N GLN A 479 5.67 -0.39 -21.37
CA GLN A 479 5.73 0.17 -20.00
C GLN A 479 5.77 -0.92 -18.94
N LEU A 480 5.89 -0.51 -17.66
CA LEU A 480 5.84 -1.42 -16.54
C LEU A 480 4.51 -2.19 -16.52
N PRO A 481 4.53 -3.48 -16.14
CA PRO A 481 3.32 -4.26 -15.94
C PRO A 481 2.52 -3.75 -14.73
N PRO A 482 1.27 -4.22 -14.51
CA PRO A 482 0.47 -3.88 -13.35
C PRO A 482 1.21 -4.12 -12.03
N VAL A 483 0.87 -3.40 -10.98
CA VAL A 483 1.40 -3.68 -9.63
C VAL A 483 0.78 -4.99 -9.10
N GLY A 484 -0.50 -5.23 -9.36
CA GLY A 484 -1.21 -6.46 -8.99
C GLY A 484 -0.86 -7.67 -9.87
N PRO A 485 -1.42 -8.84 -9.53
CA PRO A 485 -1.12 -10.10 -10.20
C PRO A 485 -1.72 -10.19 -11.62
N GLY A 486 -1.02 -10.90 -12.50
CA GLY A 486 -1.39 -11.06 -13.90
C GLY A 486 -1.00 -9.87 -14.77
N ASP A 487 -1.16 -10.00 -16.08
CA ASP A 487 -0.97 -8.95 -17.10
C ASP A 487 -1.96 -9.16 -18.24
N PRO A 488 -3.25 -8.85 -18.02
CA PRO A 488 -4.30 -9.08 -19.01
C PRO A 488 -4.07 -8.34 -20.33
N PHE A 489 -3.52 -7.13 -20.28
CA PHE A 489 -3.28 -6.34 -21.47
C PHE A 489 -2.28 -6.99 -22.42
N ARG A 490 -1.12 -7.42 -21.91
CA ARG A 490 -0.15 -8.16 -22.72
C ARG A 490 -0.65 -9.53 -23.11
N SER A 491 -1.41 -10.20 -22.25
CA SER A 491 -2.02 -11.50 -22.58
C SER A 491 -3.02 -11.39 -23.73
N LEU A 492 -3.84 -10.34 -23.78
CA LEU A 492 -4.72 -10.04 -24.91
C LEU A 492 -3.94 -9.81 -26.21
N ILE A 493 -2.85 -9.06 -26.13
CA ILE A 493 -1.96 -8.80 -27.28
C ILE A 493 -1.31 -10.10 -27.79
N ALA A 494 -0.85 -10.96 -26.87
CA ALA A 494 -0.15 -12.20 -27.20
C ALA A 494 -1.10 -13.30 -27.71
N SER A 495 -2.35 -13.29 -27.25
CA SER A 495 -3.34 -14.30 -27.64
C SER A 495 -3.90 -14.12 -29.04
N GLU A 496 -3.82 -12.90 -29.59
CA GLU A 496 -4.40 -12.53 -30.90
C GLU A 496 -5.91 -12.83 -31.02
N VAL A 497 -6.61 -13.07 -29.91
CA VAL A 497 -8.07 -13.35 -29.90
C VAL A 497 -8.88 -12.11 -30.25
N VAL A 498 -8.33 -10.93 -29.99
CA VAL A 498 -8.92 -9.65 -30.37
C VAL A 498 -8.00 -8.89 -31.31
N PRO A 499 -8.53 -8.04 -32.20
CA PRO A 499 -7.71 -7.19 -33.05
C PRO A 499 -6.78 -6.30 -32.24
N VAL A 500 -5.50 -6.28 -32.62
CA VAL A 500 -4.46 -5.48 -32.00
C VAL A 500 -3.95 -4.43 -32.97
N ALA A 501 -4.31 -3.19 -32.77
CA ALA A 501 -3.81 -2.05 -33.52
C ALA A 501 -2.54 -1.50 -32.89
N ARG A 502 -1.40 -1.56 -33.59
CA ARG A 502 -0.09 -1.08 -33.10
C ARG A 502 0.27 0.23 -33.80
N LEU A 503 0.42 1.29 -33.02
CA LEU A 503 0.92 2.58 -33.48
C LEU A 503 2.45 2.63 -33.30
N THR A 504 3.18 2.70 -34.39
CA THR A 504 4.65 2.72 -34.40
C THR A 504 5.22 4.06 -34.85
N GLU A 505 4.43 4.88 -35.55
CA GLU A 505 4.82 6.21 -36.01
C GLU A 505 4.73 7.22 -34.88
N VAL A 506 5.75 8.04 -34.71
CA VAL A 506 5.83 9.09 -33.68
C VAL A 506 5.46 10.43 -34.29
N PHE A 507 4.41 11.05 -33.74
CA PHE A 507 3.87 12.34 -34.22
C PHE A 507 4.10 13.49 -33.22
N ARG A 508 5.04 13.37 -32.29
CA ARG A 508 5.34 14.45 -31.36
C ARG A 508 5.82 15.65 -32.17
N GLN A 509 5.30 16.84 -31.86
CA GLN A 509 5.39 18.12 -32.62
C GLN A 509 6.81 18.63 -32.92
N GLU A 510 7.85 17.90 -32.48
CA GLU A 510 9.24 18.20 -32.77
C GLU A 510 9.89 16.99 -33.45
N GLU A 511 10.00 17.02 -34.77
CA GLU A 511 10.97 16.22 -35.49
C GLU A 511 12.33 16.45 -34.82
N GLY A 512 12.80 15.48 -34.02
CA GLY A 512 14.09 15.56 -33.34
C GLY A 512 14.09 15.41 -31.82
N SER A 513 12.95 15.08 -31.15
CA SER A 513 12.95 14.84 -29.68
C SER A 513 13.90 13.71 -29.29
N GLU A 514 14.93 14.05 -28.54
CA GLU A 514 15.92 13.09 -28.02
C GLU A 514 15.32 12.21 -26.92
N ILE A 515 14.28 12.67 -26.20
CA ILE A 515 13.53 11.87 -25.20
C ILE A 515 12.93 10.63 -25.90
N VAL A 516 12.28 10.83 -27.04
CA VAL A 516 11.65 9.72 -27.79
C VAL A 516 12.71 8.80 -28.37
N ALA A 517 13.79 9.38 -28.94
CA ALA A 517 14.91 8.60 -29.46
C ALA A 517 15.57 7.75 -28.37
N ALA A 518 15.83 8.32 -27.19
CA ALA A 518 16.40 7.61 -26.05
C ALA A 518 15.46 6.48 -25.56
N ALA A 519 14.16 6.73 -25.47
CA ALA A 519 13.18 5.71 -25.09
C ALA A 519 13.20 4.52 -26.07
N HIS A 520 13.27 4.77 -27.38
CA HIS A 520 13.37 3.71 -28.40
C HIS A 520 14.72 2.98 -28.36
N GLN A 521 15.83 3.67 -28.07
CA GLN A 521 17.13 3.02 -27.89
C GLN A 521 17.11 2.06 -26.69
N VAL A 522 16.50 2.50 -25.57
CA VAL A 522 16.30 1.65 -24.39
C VAL A 522 15.52 0.39 -24.73
N LEU A 523 14.38 0.48 -25.43
CA LEU A 523 13.59 -0.68 -25.84
C LEU A 523 14.39 -1.65 -26.71
N LYS A 524 15.25 -1.13 -27.59
CA LYS A 524 16.12 -1.94 -28.44
C LYS A 524 17.36 -2.48 -27.72
N GLY A 525 17.55 -2.11 -26.44
CA GLY A 525 18.73 -2.47 -25.65
C GLY A 525 20.02 -1.87 -26.19
N ARG A 526 19.93 -0.77 -26.90
CA ARG A 526 21.08 -0.03 -27.42
C ARG A 526 21.55 1.01 -26.43
N ASN A 527 22.82 1.37 -26.48
CA ASN A 527 23.33 2.47 -25.70
C ASN A 527 22.56 3.75 -26.09
N ILE A 528 22.28 4.54 -25.08
CA ILE A 528 21.63 5.82 -25.28
C ILE A 528 22.70 6.77 -25.85
N GLU A 529 22.57 7.08 -27.11
CA GLU A 529 23.33 8.14 -27.75
C GLU A 529 22.65 9.47 -27.43
N CYS A 530 23.12 10.18 -26.46
CA CYS A 530 22.69 11.54 -26.17
C CYS A 530 23.85 12.47 -26.44
N GLY A 531 23.53 13.72 -26.69
CA GLY A 531 24.51 14.78 -26.59
C GLY A 531 25.12 14.68 -25.19
N THR A 532 26.23 13.97 -25.11
CA THR A 532 26.99 13.83 -23.88
C THR A 532 27.27 15.20 -23.30
N ASP A 533 27.62 15.30 -22.03
CA ASP A 533 28.20 16.47 -21.33
C ASP A 533 29.40 17.09 -22.11
N SER A 534 29.65 16.57 -23.28
CA SER A 534 30.64 17.00 -24.25
C SER A 534 30.15 18.24 -24.98
N GLY A 535 30.82 19.32 -24.71
CA GLY A 535 30.81 20.64 -25.28
C GLY A 535 30.70 20.85 -26.80
N ASN A 536 29.94 20.00 -27.49
CA ASN A 536 29.74 20.13 -28.95
C ASN A 536 28.41 20.80 -29.32
N ARG A 537 27.57 21.18 -28.34
CA ARG A 537 26.44 22.07 -28.62
C ARG A 537 26.85 23.50 -28.34
N GLY A 538 26.47 24.39 -29.23
CA GLY A 538 26.61 25.81 -28.96
C GLY A 538 25.91 26.21 -27.66
N PRO A 539 26.31 27.29 -27.00
CA PRO A 539 25.74 27.74 -25.73
C PRO A 539 24.22 27.97 -25.79
N ASP A 540 23.63 28.06 -26.94
CA ASP A 540 22.22 28.38 -27.20
C ASP A 540 21.38 27.14 -27.63
N GLU A 541 21.97 25.97 -27.88
CA GLU A 541 21.26 24.74 -28.27
C GLU A 541 20.89 23.90 -27.05
N LEU A 542 19.64 24.03 -26.59
CA LEU A 542 19.08 23.25 -25.52
C LEU A 542 18.48 21.94 -26.07
N GLY A 543 19.02 20.80 -25.66
CA GLY A 543 18.39 19.52 -25.90
C GLY A 543 17.29 19.23 -24.86
N ASP A 544 16.44 18.22 -25.14
CA ASP A 544 15.39 17.76 -24.25
C ASP A 544 15.79 16.51 -23.46
N PHE A 545 16.98 15.91 -23.72
CA PHE A 545 17.49 14.73 -23.04
C PHE A 545 18.98 14.85 -22.67
N TYR A 546 19.33 14.48 -21.43
CA TYR A 546 20.70 14.51 -20.92
C TYR A 546 21.03 13.22 -20.14
N LEU A 547 22.27 12.76 -20.28
CA LEU A 547 22.82 11.66 -19.51
C LEU A 547 23.98 12.18 -18.64
N VAL A 548 23.83 12.05 -17.32
CA VAL A 548 24.84 12.45 -16.32
C VAL A 548 25.39 11.21 -15.65
N VAL A 549 26.67 10.94 -15.84
CA VAL A 549 27.33 9.75 -15.29
C VAL A 549 28.08 10.09 -14.00
N ARG A 550 27.76 9.36 -12.91
CA ARG A 550 28.45 9.42 -11.63
C ARG A 550 28.56 7.99 -11.07
N GLU A 551 29.77 7.61 -10.66
CA GLU A 551 29.98 6.22 -10.22
C GLU A 551 29.55 5.99 -8.78
N ASP A 552 29.69 6.98 -7.91
CA ASP A 552 29.31 6.92 -6.49
C ASP A 552 27.83 7.30 -6.28
N ALA A 553 27.14 6.54 -5.43
CA ALA A 553 25.69 6.73 -5.18
C ALA A 553 25.39 8.06 -4.47
N ALA A 554 26.19 8.45 -3.50
CA ALA A 554 26.01 9.71 -2.77
C ALA A 554 26.31 10.92 -3.68
N ASP A 555 27.32 10.79 -4.56
CA ASP A 555 27.62 11.83 -5.55
C ASP A 555 26.51 11.98 -6.59
N LEU A 556 25.91 10.86 -7.00
CA LEU A 556 24.76 10.86 -7.89
C LEU A 556 23.55 11.54 -7.23
N ALA A 557 23.28 11.28 -5.95
CA ALA A 557 22.21 11.93 -5.21
C ALA A 557 22.45 13.45 -5.08
N ARG A 558 23.68 13.87 -4.74
CA ARG A 558 24.06 15.31 -4.68
C ARG A 558 23.93 15.99 -6.04
N MET A 559 24.29 15.28 -7.12
CA MET A 559 24.11 15.80 -8.47
C MET A 559 22.64 16.02 -8.81
N ALA A 560 21.77 15.04 -8.49
CA ALA A 560 20.32 15.17 -8.70
C ALA A 560 19.76 16.37 -7.91
N GLU A 561 20.17 16.54 -6.65
CA GLU A 561 19.79 17.69 -5.82
C GLU A 561 20.20 19.02 -6.47
N HIS A 562 21.45 19.12 -6.92
CA HIS A 562 21.96 20.33 -7.59
C HIS A 562 21.25 20.63 -8.93
N LEU A 563 20.95 19.59 -9.71
CA LEU A 563 20.17 19.74 -10.95
C LEU A 563 18.79 20.31 -10.67
N VAL A 564 18.06 19.78 -9.69
CA VAL A 564 16.70 20.19 -9.34
C VAL A 564 16.67 21.58 -8.72
N ALA A 565 17.59 21.87 -7.81
CA ALA A 565 17.56 23.13 -7.06
C ALA A 565 18.14 24.31 -7.82
N GLU A 566 19.09 24.10 -8.73
CA GLU A 566 19.86 25.19 -9.33
C GLU A 566 19.94 25.13 -10.86
N ARG A 567 20.46 24.03 -11.44
CA ARG A 567 20.81 24.01 -12.87
C ARG A 567 19.59 24.01 -13.79
N ILE A 568 18.58 23.20 -13.52
CA ILE A 568 17.37 23.14 -14.36
C ILE A 568 16.57 24.44 -14.24
N PRO A 569 16.30 24.99 -13.03
CA PRO A 569 15.63 26.28 -12.89
C PRO A 569 16.36 27.41 -13.61
N ALA A 570 17.68 27.50 -13.42
CA ALA A 570 18.48 28.58 -14.03
C ALA A 570 18.53 28.53 -15.56
N ARG A 571 18.54 27.31 -16.15
CA ARG A 571 18.74 27.16 -17.60
C ARG A 571 17.43 27.02 -18.37
N PHE A 572 16.40 26.39 -17.78
CA PHE A 572 15.13 26.09 -18.45
C PHE A 572 13.96 26.90 -17.90
N GLY A 573 14.14 27.68 -16.83
CA GLY A 573 13.07 28.47 -16.21
C GLY A 573 11.96 27.65 -15.57
N LEU A 574 12.26 26.41 -15.19
CA LEU A 574 11.29 25.46 -14.61
C LEU A 574 11.30 25.54 -13.07
N ASP A 575 10.11 25.52 -12.46
CA ASP A 575 9.97 25.56 -11.01
C ASP A 575 10.30 24.19 -10.38
N PRO A 576 11.17 24.15 -9.34
CA PRO A 576 11.58 22.90 -8.69
C PRO A 576 10.43 22.11 -8.06
N LEU A 577 9.39 22.78 -7.57
CA LEU A 577 8.29 22.14 -6.84
C LEU A 577 7.18 21.67 -7.78
N THR A 578 6.84 22.46 -8.81
CA THR A 578 5.70 22.18 -9.69
C THR A 578 6.11 21.48 -10.99
N ASP A 579 7.27 21.84 -11.58
CA ASP A 579 7.63 21.39 -12.92
C ASP A 579 8.62 20.23 -12.94
N ILE A 580 9.42 20.05 -11.87
CA ILE A 580 10.48 19.05 -11.82
C ILE A 580 10.10 17.90 -10.90
N GLN A 581 10.18 16.66 -11.42
CA GLN A 581 9.97 15.46 -10.62
C GLN A 581 11.20 14.56 -10.63
N VAL A 582 11.67 14.18 -9.42
CA VAL A 582 12.74 13.20 -9.30
C VAL A 582 12.13 11.79 -9.24
N LEU A 583 12.68 10.87 -10.04
CA LEU A 583 12.27 9.49 -10.08
C LEU A 583 13.42 8.56 -9.65
N SER A 584 13.11 7.57 -8.82
CA SER A 584 14.05 6.52 -8.43
C SER A 584 13.39 5.14 -8.54
N PRO A 585 14.12 4.06 -8.85
CA PRO A 585 13.58 2.70 -8.88
C PRO A 585 13.06 2.20 -7.52
N MET A 586 13.69 2.62 -6.42
CA MET A 586 13.47 2.07 -5.08
C MET A 586 13.32 3.17 -4.03
N ARG A 587 12.76 2.80 -2.87
CA ARG A 587 12.64 3.70 -1.72
C ARG A 587 13.94 3.79 -0.92
N ARG A 588 14.53 2.63 -0.60
CA ARG A 588 15.73 2.51 0.24
C ARG A 588 16.96 2.49 -0.66
N SER A 589 17.94 3.24 -0.35
CA SER A 589 19.33 3.37 -0.80
C SER A 589 19.73 4.84 -0.73
N GLU A 590 20.99 5.16 -0.93
CA GLU A 590 21.48 6.54 -0.98
C GLU A 590 20.84 7.36 -2.11
N CYS A 591 20.53 6.71 -3.24
CA CYS A 591 19.77 7.29 -4.36
C CYS A 591 18.28 6.90 -4.33
N GLY A 592 17.78 6.30 -3.23
CA GLY A 592 16.39 5.95 -3.05
C GLY A 592 15.51 7.16 -2.72
N THR A 593 14.20 7.04 -2.91
CA THR A 593 13.29 8.16 -2.71
C THR A 593 13.31 8.69 -1.28
N ASP A 594 13.56 7.86 -0.26
CA ASP A 594 13.57 8.29 1.13
C ASP A 594 14.76 9.24 1.42
N ALA A 595 15.95 8.91 0.92
CA ALA A 595 17.14 9.76 1.05
C ALA A 595 17.02 11.03 0.19
N LEU A 596 16.56 10.89 -1.06
CA LEU A 596 16.36 12.03 -1.98
C LEU A 596 15.31 13.01 -1.46
N ASN A 597 14.20 12.53 -0.89
CA ASN A 597 13.18 13.39 -0.27
C ASN A 597 13.76 14.18 0.91
N THR A 598 14.59 13.55 1.74
CA THR A 598 15.25 14.25 2.86
C THR A 598 16.18 15.35 2.37
N ALA A 599 17.05 15.05 1.40
CA ALA A 599 18.01 16.01 0.85
C ALA A 599 17.32 17.16 0.12
N LEU A 600 16.37 16.86 -0.77
CA LEU A 600 15.62 17.87 -1.52
C LEU A 600 14.75 18.73 -0.63
N ARG A 601 14.10 18.20 0.41
CA ARG A 601 13.35 18.97 1.40
C ARG A 601 14.26 19.96 2.12
N GLN A 602 15.46 19.53 2.52
CA GLN A 602 16.44 20.42 3.15
C GLN A 602 16.89 21.53 2.23
N ARG A 603 17.04 21.24 0.95
CA ARG A 603 17.54 22.21 -0.05
C ARG A 603 16.47 23.18 -0.51
N LEU A 604 15.28 22.69 -0.83
CA LEU A 604 14.20 23.48 -1.43
C LEU A 604 13.31 24.16 -0.39
N ASN A 605 13.16 23.54 0.79
CA ASN A 605 12.34 24.08 1.88
C ASN A 605 13.07 23.95 3.24
N PRO A 606 14.19 24.67 3.47
CA PRO A 606 15.03 24.51 4.65
C PRO A 606 14.34 24.90 5.96
N GLN A 607 13.29 25.72 5.92
CA GLN A 607 12.52 26.09 7.11
C GLN A 607 11.57 24.96 7.51
N ALA A 608 10.89 24.36 6.54
CA ALA A 608 10.02 23.20 6.75
C ALA A 608 10.82 21.96 7.20
N ALA A 609 12.04 21.77 6.71
CA ALA A 609 12.89 20.65 7.09
C ALA A 609 13.22 20.60 8.61
N LYS A 610 13.06 21.72 9.34
CA LYS A 610 13.21 21.81 10.79
C LYS A 610 11.91 21.50 11.55
N GLN A 611 10.80 21.32 10.84
CA GLN A 611 9.48 21.07 11.38
C GLN A 611 9.05 19.63 11.09
N PRO A 612 8.09 19.07 11.84
CA PRO A 612 7.42 17.81 11.47
C PRO A 612 6.85 17.90 10.05
N PHE A 613 6.74 16.78 9.39
CA PHE A 613 6.05 16.66 8.11
C PHE A 613 4.55 16.38 8.37
N PRO A 614 3.64 16.96 7.57
CA PRO A 614 3.86 17.97 6.54
C PRO A 614 4.02 19.39 7.12
N ALA A 615 4.77 20.26 6.42
CA ALA A 615 4.93 21.66 6.76
C ALA A 615 4.70 22.56 5.53
N VAL A 616 4.43 23.84 5.74
CA VAL A 616 4.13 24.79 4.66
C VAL A 616 5.24 24.80 3.61
N GLY A 617 4.86 24.69 2.33
CA GLY A 617 5.76 24.60 1.19
C GLY A 617 6.32 23.21 0.92
N ASP A 618 5.95 22.19 1.69
CA ASP A 618 6.33 20.80 1.37
C ASP A 618 5.62 20.30 0.12
N LYS A 619 6.36 19.60 -0.74
CA LYS A 619 5.82 18.84 -1.85
C LYS A 619 5.35 17.49 -1.36
N VAL A 620 4.08 17.17 -1.55
CA VAL A 620 3.41 15.98 -1.02
C VAL A 620 2.75 15.15 -2.12
N ILE A 621 2.59 13.85 -1.86
CA ILE A 621 1.82 12.94 -2.71
C ILE A 621 0.74 12.26 -1.87
N GLN A 622 -0.47 12.19 -2.41
CA GLN A 622 -1.54 11.37 -1.85
C GLN A 622 -1.21 9.90 -2.03
N THR A 623 -1.35 9.10 -0.97
CA THR A 623 -0.99 7.67 -0.99
C THR A 623 -2.19 6.73 -1.07
N LYS A 624 -3.41 7.24 -0.84
CA LYS A 624 -4.66 6.53 -0.97
C LYS A 624 -5.70 7.38 -1.69
N ASN A 625 -6.69 6.72 -2.30
CA ASN A 625 -7.80 7.45 -2.90
C ASN A 625 -8.71 8.04 -1.81
N ASN A 626 -8.99 9.33 -1.89
CA ASN A 626 -10.00 10.02 -1.12
C ASN A 626 -11.09 10.52 -2.09
N TYR A 627 -12.16 9.76 -2.19
CA TYR A 627 -13.22 10.03 -3.15
C TYR A 627 -14.10 11.23 -2.77
N ASP A 628 -14.23 11.52 -1.48
CA ASP A 628 -15.04 12.62 -0.97
C ASP A 628 -14.39 13.97 -1.30
N ARG A 629 -13.06 14.01 -1.31
CA ARG A 629 -12.26 15.20 -1.63
C ARG A 629 -11.73 15.21 -3.07
N GLU A 630 -12.06 14.18 -3.84
CA GLU A 630 -11.61 13.97 -5.21
C GLU A 630 -10.07 13.98 -5.38
N VAL A 631 -9.31 13.55 -4.35
CA VAL A 631 -7.87 13.40 -4.40
C VAL A 631 -7.52 11.93 -4.48
N PHE A 632 -6.66 11.57 -5.43
CA PHE A 632 -6.39 10.17 -5.76
C PHE A 632 -4.95 9.78 -5.42
N ASN A 633 -4.75 8.49 -5.24
CA ASN A 633 -3.40 7.95 -5.06
C ASN A 633 -2.51 8.33 -6.25
N GLY A 634 -1.40 8.99 -5.95
CA GLY A 634 -0.47 9.52 -6.94
C GLY A 634 -0.59 11.02 -7.21
N ASP A 635 -1.65 11.69 -6.74
CA ASP A 635 -1.78 13.15 -6.88
C ASP A 635 -0.68 13.84 -6.08
N VAL A 636 0.03 14.75 -6.75
CA VAL A 636 1.12 15.53 -6.14
C VAL A 636 0.63 16.95 -5.92
N GLY A 637 0.92 17.50 -4.75
CA GLY A 637 0.54 18.85 -4.38
C GLY A 637 1.59 19.55 -3.54
N VAL A 638 1.31 20.80 -3.18
CA VAL A 638 2.14 21.64 -2.31
C VAL A 638 1.33 22.09 -1.11
N VAL A 639 1.88 21.98 0.08
CA VAL A 639 1.25 22.40 1.32
C VAL A 639 1.21 23.92 1.40
N LEU A 640 0.00 24.48 1.45
CA LEU A 640 -0.21 25.92 1.55
C LEU A 640 -0.26 26.42 2.99
N ASN A 641 -0.89 25.63 3.89
CA ASN A 641 -1.06 26.01 5.28
C ASN A 641 -1.12 24.77 6.17
N VAL A 642 -0.62 24.92 7.40
CA VAL A 642 -0.72 23.92 8.47
C VAL A 642 -1.20 24.62 9.74
N SER A 643 -2.33 24.16 10.29
CA SER A 643 -2.93 24.67 11.52
C SER A 643 -3.30 23.53 12.47
N PRO A 644 -3.67 23.80 13.72
CA PRO A 644 -4.16 22.78 14.64
C PRO A 644 -5.43 22.05 14.14
N GLU A 645 -6.22 22.71 13.29
CA GLU A 645 -7.46 22.20 12.73
C GLU A 645 -7.18 21.28 11.53
N GLY A 646 -6.04 21.46 10.84
CA GLY A 646 -5.70 20.64 9.68
C GLY A 646 -4.67 21.27 8.73
N THR A 647 -4.50 20.63 7.59
CA THR A 647 -3.52 20.98 6.56
C THR A 647 -4.21 21.28 5.24
N THR A 648 -3.87 22.42 4.61
CA THR A 648 -4.36 22.78 3.29
C THR A 648 -3.29 22.48 2.24
N VAL A 649 -3.67 21.72 1.22
CA VAL A 649 -2.77 21.31 0.12
C VAL A 649 -3.37 21.74 -1.20
N GLN A 650 -2.56 22.29 -2.07
CA GLN A 650 -2.90 22.57 -3.46
C GLN A 650 -2.46 21.41 -4.34
N PHE A 651 -3.41 20.76 -4.99
CA PHE A 651 -3.20 19.73 -6.01
C PHE A 651 -3.60 20.31 -7.37
N ASP A 652 -2.66 20.50 -8.27
CA ASP A 652 -2.86 21.13 -9.57
C ASP A 652 -3.73 22.42 -9.42
N ASP A 653 -4.96 22.43 -9.90
CA ASP A 653 -5.91 23.57 -9.84
C ASP A 653 -6.87 23.54 -8.63
N ARG A 654 -6.76 22.54 -7.73
CA ARG A 654 -7.65 22.33 -6.59
C ARG A 654 -6.96 22.56 -5.25
N ILE A 655 -7.64 23.25 -4.35
CA ILE A 655 -7.21 23.42 -2.96
C ILE A 655 -8.05 22.49 -2.09
N VAL A 656 -7.39 21.61 -1.33
CA VAL A 656 -8.02 20.60 -0.48
C VAL A 656 -7.58 20.80 0.96
N PHE A 657 -8.54 20.80 1.87
CA PHE A 657 -8.30 20.84 3.32
C PHE A 657 -8.40 19.43 3.88
N PHE A 658 -7.34 18.99 4.57
CA PHE A 658 -7.27 17.73 5.33
C PHE A 658 -7.43 18.07 6.80
N GLU A 659 -8.38 17.45 7.50
CA GLU A 659 -8.52 17.61 8.93
C GLU A 659 -7.31 17.03 9.69
N ALA A 660 -7.11 17.48 10.93
CA ALA A 660 -6.11 16.87 11.80
C ALA A 660 -6.44 15.37 11.94
N GLY A 661 -5.52 14.49 11.48
CA GLY A 661 -5.74 13.04 11.43
C GLY A 661 -5.90 12.45 10.02
N GLU A 662 -6.08 13.26 8.99
CA GLU A 662 -6.17 12.79 7.60
C GLU A 662 -4.86 12.95 6.81
N THR A 663 -3.86 13.59 7.40
CA THR A 663 -2.55 13.85 6.78
C THR A 663 -1.64 12.62 6.70
N ASP A 664 -2.03 11.49 7.33
CA ASP A 664 -1.32 10.20 7.25
C ASP A 664 -1.26 9.64 5.83
N ASP A 665 -2.21 10.01 4.98
CA ASP A 665 -2.24 9.62 3.59
C ASP A 665 -1.38 10.52 2.69
N LEU A 666 -0.71 11.54 3.27
CA LEU A 666 0.27 12.38 2.59
C LEU A 666 1.69 11.85 2.84
N ALA A 667 2.50 11.80 1.80
CA ALA A 667 3.91 11.45 1.88
C ALA A 667 4.77 12.48 1.15
N PRO A 668 6.07 12.63 1.50
CA PRO A 668 6.98 13.52 0.76
C PRO A 668 7.07 13.12 -0.72
N ALA A 669 7.05 14.10 -1.62
CA ALA A 669 6.98 13.90 -3.06
C ALA A 669 8.04 14.63 -3.87
N TYR A 670 9.09 15.15 -3.26
CA TYR A 670 10.22 15.71 -4.02
C TYR A 670 10.84 14.65 -4.93
N ALA A 671 10.90 13.41 -4.44
CA ALA A 671 11.25 12.21 -5.21
C ALA A 671 10.19 11.11 -5.01
N ILE A 672 9.77 10.47 -6.09
CA ILE A 672 8.82 9.34 -6.08
C ILE A 672 9.39 8.13 -6.82
N THR A 673 8.82 6.94 -6.58
CA THR A 673 9.26 5.76 -7.34
C THR A 673 8.71 5.81 -8.78
N VAL A 674 9.43 5.18 -9.72
CA VAL A 674 8.98 5.07 -11.11
C VAL A 674 7.59 4.43 -11.19
N HIS A 675 7.27 3.45 -10.33
CA HIS A 675 5.92 2.85 -10.26
C HIS A 675 4.84 3.87 -9.88
N LYS A 676 5.12 4.76 -8.92
CA LYS A 676 4.17 5.82 -8.52
C LYS A 676 3.99 6.91 -9.57
N SER A 677 4.91 7.02 -10.54
CA SER A 677 4.79 7.98 -11.65
C SER A 677 3.98 7.45 -12.82
N GLN A 678 3.56 6.18 -12.81
CA GLN A 678 2.71 5.61 -13.87
C GLN A 678 1.40 6.41 -13.99
N GLY A 679 0.93 6.63 -15.21
CA GLY A 679 -0.23 7.48 -15.49
C GLY A 679 0.01 8.99 -15.31
N SER A 680 1.21 9.42 -14.86
CA SER A 680 1.59 10.82 -14.71
C SER A 680 2.62 11.24 -15.75
N GLU A 681 2.67 12.52 -16.09
CA GLU A 681 3.74 13.14 -16.90
C GLU A 681 4.12 14.48 -16.26
N PHE A 682 5.38 14.85 -16.39
CA PHE A 682 5.93 16.06 -15.79
C PHE A 682 6.65 16.89 -16.83
N PRO A 683 6.68 18.24 -16.71
CA PRO A 683 7.47 19.08 -17.61
C PRO A 683 8.94 18.67 -17.64
N ALA A 684 9.55 18.40 -16.49
CA ALA A 684 10.92 17.90 -16.39
C ALA A 684 11.02 16.70 -15.44
N VAL A 685 11.88 15.74 -15.79
CA VAL A 685 12.13 14.54 -14.97
C VAL A 685 13.63 14.35 -14.76
N VAL A 686 14.04 14.15 -13.50
CA VAL A 686 15.39 13.73 -13.13
C VAL A 686 15.33 12.28 -12.64
N ILE A 687 15.98 11.37 -13.34
CA ILE A 687 15.93 9.93 -13.09
C ILE A 687 17.22 9.49 -12.42
N CYS A 688 17.16 8.96 -11.20
CA CYS A 688 18.31 8.46 -10.46
C CYS A 688 18.37 6.94 -10.54
N VAL A 689 19.35 6.39 -11.28
CA VAL A 689 19.54 4.95 -11.49
C VAL A 689 20.97 4.55 -11.12
N HIS A 690 21.12 3.69 -10.11
CA HIS A 690 22.41 3.23 -9.62
C HIS A 690 22.43 1.71 -9.45
N THR A 691 23.64 1.10 -9.39
CA THR A 691 23.79 -0.35 -9.17
C THR A 691 23.21 -0.85 -7.85
N SER A 692 23.05 0.01 -6.84
CA SER A 692 22.32 -0.34 -5.62
C SER A 692 20.84 -0.72 -5.88
N HIS A 693 20.30 -0.37 -7.04
CA HIS A 693 18.95 -0.71 -7.48
C HIS A 693 18.91 -1.98 -8.36
N TYR A 694 19.92 -2.85 -8.33
CA TYR A 694 20.16 -3.92 -9.31
C TYR A 694 18.92 -4.81 -9.57
N VAL A 695 18.12 -5.10 -8.53
CA VAL A 695 16.90 -5.92 -8.62
C VAL A 695 15.85 -5.28 -9.56
N MET A 696 15.85 -3.94 -9.65
CA MET A 696 14.87 -3.18 -10.42
C MET A 696 15.41 -2.71 -11.78
N LEU A 697 16.70 -2.96 -12.09
CA LEU A 697 17.33 -2.47 -13.33
C LEU A 697 16.86 -3.29 -14.53
N ARG A 698 15.78 -2.84 -15.17
CA ARG A 698 15.15 -3.45 -16.36
C ARG A 698 14.86 -2.38 -17.40
N ARG A 699 14.78 -2.79 -18.69
CA ARG A 699 14.49 -1.89 -19.81
C ARG A 699 13.17 -1.15 -19.64
N ASN A 700 12.10 -1.89 -19.32
CA ASN A 700 10.76 -1.32 -19.15
C ASN A 700 10.67 -0.29 -18.03
N LEU A 701 11.46 -0.45 -16.93
CA LEU A 701 11.51 0.54 -15.87
C LEU A 701 12.17 1.83 -16.35
N LEU A 702 13.33 1.72 -17.01
CA LEU A 702 14.03 2.89 -17.55
C LEU A 702 13.20 3.56 -18.65
N TYR A 703 12.59 2.78 -19.53
CA TYR A 703 11.65 3.26 -20.54
C TYR A 703 10.48 4.02 -19.93
N THR A 704 9.81 3.41 -18.93
CA THR A 704 8.69 4.06 -18.23
C THR A 704 9.12 5.37 -17.58
N ALA A 705 10.30 5.40 -16.96
CA ALA A 705 10.82 6.62 -16.32
C ALA A 705 11.09 7.74 -17.34
N ILE A 706 11.75 7.42 -18.46
CA ILE A 706 12.05 8.39 -19.54
C ILE A 706 10.76 8.96 -20.14
N THR A 707 9.77 8.09 -20.37
CA THR A 707 8.49 8.50 -20.97
C THR A 707 7.61 9.37 -20.06
N ARG A 708 8.00 9.61 -18.80
CA ARG A 708 7.32 10.56 -17.90
C ARG A 708 7.67 12.03 -18.16
N GLY A 709 8.78 12.31 -18.84
CA GLY A 709 9.18 13.68 -19.18
C GLY A 709 8.53 14.21 -20.45
N LYS A 710 8.04 15.47 -20.38
CA LYS A 710 7.45 16.18 -21.53
C LYS A 710 8.44 17.05 -22.27
N LYS A 711 9.20 17.89 -21.53
CA LYS A 711 10.09 18.93 -22.10
C LYS A 711 11.56 18.63 -21.82
N LEU A 712 11.85 17.97 -20.71
CA LEU A 712 13.22 17.68 -20.29
C LEU A 712 13.32 16.37 -19.53
N VAL A 713 14.29 15.55 -19.90
CA VAL A 713 14.68 14.34 -19.13
C VAL A 713 16.17 14.36 -18.86
N VAL A 714 16.55 14.21 -17.59
CA VAL A 714 17.94 14.05 -17.17
C VAL A 714 18.09 12.69 -16.48
N VAL A 715 18.88 11.78 -17.06
CA VAL A 715 19.20 10.48 -16.47
C VAL A 715 20.53 10.57 -15.72
N CYS A 716 20.49 10.53 -14.40
CA CYS A 716 21.65 10.41 -13.53
C CYS A 716 21.91 8.93 -13.25
N THR A 717 23.06 8.40 -13.67
CA THR A 717 23.34 6.96 -13.57
C THR A 717 24.83 6.69 -13.44
N ASN A 718 25.20 5.45 -13.05
CA ASN A 718 26.54 4.95 -13.29
C ASN A 718 26.55 4.01 -14.51
N GLN A 719 27.70 3.88 -15.17
CA GLN A 719 27.81 3.11 -16.42
C GLN A 719 27.35 1.65 -16.25
N ARG A 720 27.67 1.03 -15.12
CA ARG A 720 27.30 -0.35 -14.83
C ARG A 720 25.78 -0.52 -14.69
N ALA A 721 25.08 0.38 -14.00
CA ALA A 721 23.63 0.32 -13.85
C ALA A 721 22.91 0.49 -15.19
N LEU A 722 23.36 1.46 -15.99
CA LEU A 722 22.81 1.66 -17.34
C LEU A 722 22.97 0.39 -18.20
N LYS A 723 24.17 -0.22 -18.21
CA LYS A 723 24.44 -1.46 -18.94
C LYS A 723 23.56 -2.60 -18.46
N ILE A 724 23.38 -2.77 -17.15
CA ILE A 724 22.48 -3.79 -16.57
C ILE A 724 21.05 -3.52 -17.02
N ALA A 725 20.56 -2.30 -16.89
CA ALA A 725 19.19 -1.94 -17.28
C ALA A 725 18.92 -2.19 -18.77
N LEU A 726 19.88 -1.87 -19.65
CA LEU A 726 19.78 -2.09 -21.09
C LEU A 726 19.90 -3.57 -21.51
N SER A 727 20.73 -4.35 -20.80
CA SER A 727 20.89 -5.77 -21.09
C SER A 727 19.76 -6.63 -20.53
N ASN A 728 19.12 -6.18 -19.46
CA ASN A 728 18.04 -6.91 -18.80
C ASN A 728 16.71 -6.71 -19.54
N TYR A 729 16.55 -7.50 -20.61
CA TYR A 729 15.32 -7.52 -21.46
C TYR A 729 14.18 -8.27 -20.79
N LEU A 730 14.51 -9.21 -19.92
CA LEU A 730 13.53 -10.08 -19.31
C LEU A 730 12.63 -9.26 -18.37
N VAL A 731 11.47 -8.90 -18.86
CA VAL A 731 10.29 -8.88 -17.99
C VAL A 731 10.19 -10.33 -17.53
N GLU A 732 10.47 -10.62 -16.26
CA GLU A 732 10.20 -11.96 -15.74
C GLU A 732 8.77 -12.31 -16.15
N PRO A 733 8.60 -13.41 -16.93
CA PRO A 733 7.27 -13.79 -17.34
C PRO A 733 6.45 -14.01 -16.09
N ARG A 734 5.31 -13.34 -16.01
CA ARG A 734 4.38 -13.60 -14.94
C ARG A 734 3.76 -14.97 -15.16
N ASN A 735 3.78 -15.81 -14.15
CA ASN A 735 3.10 -17.10 -14.21
C ASN A 735 1.59 -16.86 -14.34
N SER A 736 1.06 -17.08 -15.54
CA SER A 736 -0.34 -16.89 -15.92
C SER A 736 -0.67 -17.86 -17.05
N MET A 737 -1.84 -18.45 -17.02
CA MET A 737 -2.39 -19.32 -18.07
C MET A 737 -3.36 -18.56 -19.00
N LEU A 738 -3.43 -17.23 -18.89
CA LEU A 738 -4.44 -16.45 -19.60
C LEU A 738 -4.32 -16.56 -21.12
N VAL A 739 -3.11 -16.57 -21.67
CA VAL A 739 -2.88 -16.69 -23.11
C VAL A 739 -3.39 -18.04 -23.63
N GLU A 740 -3.06 -19.12 -22.92
CA GLU A 740 -3.49 -20.48 -23.24
C GLU A 740 -5.00 -20.62 -23.09
N ARG A 741 -5.58 -20.08 -22.02
CA ARG A 741 -7.03 -20.06 -21.77
C ARG A 741 -7.79 -19.28 -22.84
N LEU A 742 -7.19 -18.25 -23.40
CA LEU A 742 -7.77 -17.50 -24.53
C LEU A 742 -7.73 -18.28 -25.84
N GLY A 743 -7.01 -19.40 -25.92
CA GLY A 743 -6.85 -20.21 -27.13
C GLY A 743 -5.78 -19.66 -28.06
N GLY A 744 -4.92 -18.75 -27.56
CA GLY A 744 -3.73 -18.31 -28.28
C GLY A 744 -2.78 -19.49 -28.48
N ARG A 745 -2.07 -19.52 -29.60
CA ARG A 745 -0.92 -20.42 -29.78
C ARG A 745 0.20 -19.91 -28.84
N GLY A 746 0.13 -20.29 -27.58
CA GLY A 746 1.14 -19.94 -26.60
C GLY A 746 2.50 -20.39 -27.13
N HIS A 747 3.38 -19.46 -27.36
CA HIS A 747 4.79 -19.78 -27.25
C HIS A 747 4.97 -20.17 -25.79
N VAL A 748 5.21 -21.45 -25.56
CA VAL A 748 5.70 -21.97 -24.27
C VAL A 748 6.76 -20.99 -23.81
N LEU A 749 6.41 -20.18 -22.81
CA LEU A 749 7.39 -19.36 -22.13
C LEU A 749 8.32 -20.36 -21.46
N LYS A 750 9.50 -20.57 -22.04
CA LYS A 750 10.56 -21.33 -21.38
C LYS A 750 10.80 -20.68 -20.04
N LEU A 751 10.46 -21.41 -18.98
CA LEU A 751 10.82 -21.11 -17.60
C LEU A 751 12.35 -21.00 -17.47
#